data_4f21ef3e83db8ebec478e96e3e05568f
#
_entry.id   4f21ef3e83db8ebec478e96e3e05568f
#
_cell.length_a   1.000
_cell.length_b   1.000
_cell.length_c   1.000
_cell.angle_alpha   90.00
_cell.angle_beta   90.00
_cell.angle_gamma   90.00
#
_symmetry.space_group_name_H-M   'P 1'
#
loop_
_entity.id
_entity.type
_entity.pdbx_description
1 polymer ?
#
loop_
_entity_poly.entity_id
_entity_poly.type
_entity_poly.pdbx_seq_one_letter_code
_entity_poly.pdbx_strand_id
1 'polypeptide(L)'
;MYKRQGYTKVFVNNEEIIPERWRAAWNPNDYKATADLEKGKRYPIRIEWLPDGDVSYIGLKVLSPLPEEERERLAFWSEMGDDIDYYFINGESSMDKVISGYRTVTGKSQIMPKWAMGFWLSRERYKTQEELLTALNEYRRRQVPLDVIVQDWSYWPVDAWGSHEFDKERFPDPKGMIREIHDKDARIMISVWPKFYYTTEHYKELDALGAMYQQAIKDSIRDWIYPGYIGSFYDAYNPEARKLFWEQMNEHLYSLGIDAWWMDASEPNVQDNTDIEYRKALCGPTYLGPSTKYFNAYALENAEAIYDGQRSVNPDDRVFLLTRSGFAGQQRYSTATWSGDIGTRWEDMKAQISAGLNFAMSGIPYWTMDIGGFSVENRYMAAKEGSEDLREWRELNNRWYQFGAFCPLFRSHGQYPCREIYNIAPEGSPTYQSMKYYTELRYQLMPYIYSLASKTHFEDYTIMRAMVMDYSNDEKTYDIDDQFMFGPAFMACPVHKYKARERKVYFPSGVWYDFYSGKCIQGGTAMDVDAPYERMPLFVRAGSIVPTGKVIQSTKEEQKDLTVSVYAGADGSFTLYEDNGVTYDYEKGNYATIPFVYDDARRTLTIGAREGDYPGMIRERQITVRLITPENPSGKDVTISYQGKPLVVEMGHAPSQPL
;
A
#
# COMPACT_ATOMS: atom_id res chain seq x y z
N MET A 1 -5.75 -25.09 14.12
CA MET A 1 -5.69 -23.62 14.16
C MET A 1 -6.81 -23.15 15.08
N TYR A 2 -6.49 -22.68 16.29
CA TYR A 2 -7.51 -22.21 17.24
C TYR A 2 -7.81 -20.75 16.92
N LYS A 3 -8.90 -20.49 16.23
CA LYS A 3 -9.34 -19.14 15.87
C LYS A 3 -10.24 -18.59 16.96
N ARG A 4 -9.83 -17.52 17.61
CA ARG A 4 -10.62 -16.75 18.59
C ARG A 4 -11.26 -15.58 17.87
N GLN A 5 -12.41 -15.79 17.25
CA GLN A 5 -13.06 -14.75 16.45
C GLN A 5 -14.53 -14.60 16.84
N GLY A 6 -15.11 -13.43 16.59
CA GLY A 6 -16.48 -13.19 16.92
C GLY A 6 -17.00 -11.80 16.58
N TYR A 7 -18.30 -11.66 16.67
CA TYR A 7 -19.02 -10.41 16.48
C TYR A 7 -19.33 -9.77 17.82
N THR A 8 -19.23 -8.46 17.91
CA THR A 8 -19.47 -7.69 19.14
C THR A 8 -20.23 -6.42 18.84
N LYS A 9 -21.24 -6.10 19.71
CA LYS A 9 -21.90 -4.79 19.80
C LYS A 9 -21.91 -4.33 21.24
N VAL A 10 -21.83 -3.02 21.46
CA VAL A 10 -21.87 -2.45 22.81
C VAL A 10 -22.91 -1.35 22.91
N PHE A 11 -23.70 -1.38 23.97
CA PHE A 11 -24.74 -0.40 24.29
C PHE A 11 -24.49 0.16 25.68
N VAL A 12 -24.67 1.46 25.81
CA VAL A 12 -24.77 2.15 27.12
C VAL A 12 -26.14 2.81 27.21
N ASN A 13 -26.88 2.51 28.27
CA ASN A 13 -28.25 3.00 28.46
C ASN A 13 -29.18 2.77 27.22
N ASN A 14 -29.04 1.59 26.60
CA ASN A 14 -29.72 1.18 25.33
C ASN A 14 -29.33 1.94 24.08
N GLU A 15 -28.44 2.90 24.13
CA GLU A 15 -27.87 3.54 22.96
C GLU A 15 -26.68 2.70 22.45
N GLU A 16 -26.65 2.39 21.16
CA GLU A 16 -25.56 1.67 20.53
C GLU A 16 -24.34 2.60 20.38
N ILE A 17 -23.29 2.35 21.18
CA ILE A 17 -22.06 3.15 21.16
C ILE A 17 -20.94 2.49 20.35
N ILE A 18 -20.97 1.16 20.21
CA ILE A 18 -20.09 0.41 19.30
C ILE A 18 -20.99 -0.45 18.43
N PRO A 19 -21.12 -0.14 17.15
CA PRO A 19 -21.87 -0.95 16.19
C PRO A 19 -21.19 -2.30 15.98
N GLU A 20 -21.88 -3.22 15.30
CA GLU A 20 -21.34 -4.55 15.09
C GLU A 20 -19.94 -4.51 14.47
N ARG A 21 -19.03 -5.21 15.14
CA ARG A 21 -17.64 -5.41 14.71
C ARG A 21 -17.32 -6.90 14.74
N TRP A 22 -16.47 -7.31 13.81
CA TRP A 22 -15.92 -8.66 13.75
C TRP A 22 -14.40 -8.62 13.70
N ARG A 23 -13.75 -9.54 14.40
CA ARG A 23 -12.29 -9.71 14.36
C ARG A 23 -11.88 -11.18 14.40
N ALA A 24 -10.77 -11.47 13.72
CA ALA A 24 -10.06 -12.73 13.87
C ALA A 24 -9.31 -12.77 15.20
N ALA A 25 -9.09 -13.98 15.70
CA ALA A 25 -8.45 -14.17 17.01
C ALA A 25 -6.97 -13.77 17.06
N TRP A 26 -6.28 -13.90 15.96
CA TRP A 26 -4.85 -13.54 15.88
C TRP A 26 -4.61 -12.04 15.67
N ASN A 27 -5.64 -11.29 15.29
CA ASN A 27 -5.60 -9.85 15.12
C ASN A 27 -6.73 -9.19 15.94
N PRO A 28 -6.68 -9.25 17.29
CA PRO A 28 -7.64 -8.58 18.14
C PRO A 28 -7.53 -7.06 17.97
N ASN A 29 -8.64 -6.36 18.14
CA ASN A 29 -8.66 -4.92 18.11
C ASN A 29 -9.40 -4.36 19.32
N ASP A 30 -8.91 -3.25 19.82
CA ASP A 30 -9.58 -2.47 20.85
C ASP A 30 -10.54 -1.48 20.19
N TYR A 31 -11.84 -1.70 20.31
CA TYR A 31 -12.84 -0.73 19.92
C TYR A 31 -13.04 0.27 21.03
N LYS A 32 -12.92 1.56 20.71
CA LYS A 32 -13.07 2.66 21.66
C LYS A 32 -14.33 3.45 21.33
N ALA A 33 -15.07 3.81 22.36
CA ALA A 33 -16.18 4.73 22.27
C ALA A 33 -16.22 5.60 23.51
N THR A 34 -16.77 6.80 23.40
CA THR A 34 -17.02 7.69 24.52
C THR A 34 -18.50 7.67 24.88
N ALA A 35 -18.82 7.81 26.15
CA ALA A 35 -20.18 7.97 26.63
C ALA A 35 -20.21 9.06 27.71
N ASP A 36 -21.14 9.99 27.61
CA ASP A 36 -21.34 11.03 28.61
C ASP A 36 -22.15 10.47 29.77
N LEU A 37 -21.54 10.43 30.95
CA LEU A 37 -22.12 9.82 32.14
C LEU A 37 -22.15 10.82 33.30
N GLU A 38 -23.25 10.86 34.03
CA GLU A 38 -23.40 11.72 35.22
C GLU A 38 -22.91 11.03 36.49
N LYS A 39 -22.11 11.73 37.28
CA LYS A 39 -21.59 11.24 38.54
C LYS A 39 -22.70 10.79 39.48
N GLY A 40 -22.61 9.56 40.00
CA GLY A 40 -23.56 8.98 40.93
C GLY A 40 -24.77 8.30 40.30
N LYS A 41 -24.97 8.40 39.00
CA LYS A 41 -25.98 7.61 38.27
C LYS A 41 -25.47 6.24 37.90
N ARG A 42 -26.37 5.28 37.74
CA ARG A 42 -26.09 3.94 37.23
C ARG A 42 -26.56 3.85 35.80
N TYR A 43 -25.70 3.37 34.94
CA TYR A 43 -25.97 3.17 33.52
C TYR A 43 -25.80 1.69 33.18
N PRO A 44 -26.83 1.01 32.63
CA PRO A 44 -26.68 -0.35 32.16
C PRO A 44 -25.75 -0.39 30.96
N ILE A 45 -24.75 -1.27 31.00
CA ILE A 45 -23.92 -1.62 29.86
C ILE A 45 -24.33 -2.99 29.35
N ARG A 46 -24.70 -3.09 28.09
CA ARG A 46 -25.04 -4.37 27.43
C ARG A 46 -24.04 -4.64 26.33
N ILE A 47 -23.43 -5.82 26.38
CA ILE A 47 -22.54 -6.33 25.36
C ILE A 47 -23.23 -7.51 24.69
N GLU A 48 -23.44 -7.42 23.39
CA GLU A 48 -23.86 -8.54 22.55
C GLU A 48 -22.62 -9.14 21.91
N TRP A 49 -22.40 -10.42 22.13
CA TRP A 49 -21.24 -11.12 21.64
C TRP A 49 -21.65 -12.48 21.05
N LEU A 50 -21.27 -12.70 19.79
CA LEU A 50 -21.50 -13.94 19.06
C LEU A 50 -20.16 -14.53 18.65
N PRO A 51 -19.73 -15.67 19.21
CA PRO A 51 -18.55 -16.39 18.77
C PRO A 51 -18.67 -16.83 17.30
N ASP A 52 -17.58 -16.70 16.53
CA ASP A 52 -17.48 -17.16 15.14
C ASP A 52 -16.22 -18.01 14.97
N GLY A 53 -16.04 -19.01 15.84
CA GLY A 53 -14.91 -19.94 15.86
C GLY A 53 -14.82 -20.70 17.16
N ASP A 54 -13.89 -21.66 17.23
CA ASP A 54 -13.76 -22.60 18.36
C ASP A 54 -13.33 -21.96 19.68
N VAL A 55 -12.56 -20.87 19.61
CA VAL A 55 -12.08 -20.14 20.78
C VAL A 55 -12.31 -18.64 20.56
N SER A 56 -13.08 -18.04 21.44
CA SER A 56 -13.39 -16.60 21.41
C SER A 56 -13.28 -16.03 22.82
N TYR A 57 -12.93 -14.75 22.91
CA TYR A 57 -12.95 -14.01 24.19
C TYR A 57 -13.38 -12.57 23.95
N ILE A 58 -13.87 -11.95 25.00
CA ILE A 58 -14.22 -10.52 25.02
C ILE A 58 -13.76 -9.93 26.34
N GLY A 59 -13.35 -8.68 26.34
CA GLY A 59 -12.99 -7.90 27.52
C GLY A 59 -13.58 -6.50 27.44
N LEU A 60 -13.90 -5.92 28.60
CA LEU A 60 -14.34 -4.54 28.72
C LEU A 60 -13.39 -3.78 29.64
N LYS A 61 -12.90 -2.65 29.19
CA LYS A 61 -12.16 -1.68 30.00
C LYS A 61 -12.88 -0.35 29.97
N VAL A 62 -13.13 0.22 31.15
CA VAL A 62 -13.71 1.56 31.28
C VAL A 62 -12.64 2.48 31.84
N LEU A 63 -12.39 3.59 31.14
CA LEU A 63 -11.41 4.60 31.54
C LEU A 63 -12.11 5.92 31.81
N SER A 64 -11.69 6.62 32.86
CA SER A 64 -12.05 8.01 33.02
C SER A 64 -11.43 8.87 31.95
N PRO A 65 -12.10 9.94 31.48
CA PRO A 65 -11.47 10.89 30.58
C PRO A 65 -10.29 11.58 31.28
N LEU A 66 -9.32 12.01 30.49
CA LEU A 66 -8.25 12.88 30.99
C LEU A 66 -8.86 14.18 31.55
N PRO A 67 -8.26 14.76 32.60
CA PRO A 67 -8.61 16.11 33.06
C PRO A 67 -8.61 17.11 31.89
N GLU A 68 -9.47 18.10 31.93
CA GLU A 68 -9.62 19.07 30.84
C GLU A 68 -8.30 19.80 30.53
N GLU A 69 -7.55 20.14 31.56
CA GLU A 69 -6.23 20.77 31.47
C GLU A 69 -5.14 19.87 30.80
N GLU A 70 -5.40 18.58 30.71
CA GLU A 70 -4.46 17.62 30.08
C GLU A 70 -4.87 17.24 28.64
N ARG A 71 -6.10 17.55 28.23
CA ARG A 71 -6.63 17.14 26.91
C ARG A 71 -5.93 17.78 25.73
N GLU A 72 -5.49 19.02 25.90
CA GLU A 72 -4.85 19.83 24.84
C GLU A 72 -3.33 19.99 25.03
N ARG A 73 -2.75 19.26 25.97
CA ARG A 73 -1.30 19.31 26.18
C ARG A 73 -0.57 18.36 25.26
N LEU A 74 0.43 18.89 24.55
CA LEU A 74 1.44 18.08 23.90
C LEU A 74 2.35 17.51 24.98
N ALA A 75 2.39 16.18 25.09
CA ALA A 75 3.27 15.48 26.00
C ALA A 75 4.24 14.57 25.24
N PHE A 76 5.51 14.61 25.59
CA PHE A 76 6.50 13.62 25.19
C PHE A 76 6.68 12.63 26.31
N TRP A 77 6.51 11.35 26.00
CA TRP A 77 6.67 10.29 26.96
C TRP A 77 7.47 9.14 26.36
N SER A 78 8.39 8.61 27.14
CA SER A 78 9.13 7.40 26.84
C SER A 78 9.16 6.53 28.09
N GLU A 79 8.97 5.23 27.92
CA GLU A 79 9.07 4.27 29.01
C GLU A 79 10.50 4.16 29.54
N MET A 80 11.49 4.24 28.64
CA MET A 80 12.91 4.26 28.95
C MET A 80 13.64 5.17 27.96
N GLY A 81 14.27 6.20 28.46
CA GLY A 81 15.09 7.15 27.68
C GLY A 81 16.15 7.76 28.59
N ASP A 82 17.33 8.02 28.03
CA ASP A 82 18.42 8.69 28.73
C ASP A 82 18.25 10.21 28.66
N ASP A 83 17.68 10.70 27.54
CA ASP A 83 17.54 12.10 27.20
C ASP A 83 16.19 12.39 26.56
N ILE A 84 15.85 13.68 26.46
CA ILE A 84 14.77 14.20 25.61
C ILE A 84 15.45 14.82 24.39
N ASP A 85 15.31 14.15 23.24
CA ASP A 85 15.80 14.63 21.95
C ASP A 85 14.65 14.66 20.93
N TYR A 86 14.40 15.82 20.36
CA TYR A 86 13.35 15.99 19.37
C TYR A 86 13.70 17.08 18.35
N TYR A 87 13.11 16.96 17.17
CA TYR A 87 13.19 17.94 16.10
C TYR A 87 11.83 18.62 15.92
N PHE A 88 11.82 19.94 15.91
CA PHE A 88 10.67 20.73 15.52
C PHE A 88 10.87 21.23 14.09
N ILE A 89 9.95 20.86 13.18
CA ILE A 89 10.01 21.20 11.76
C ILE A 89 8.86 22.15 11.43
N ASN A 90 9.20 23.38 11.06
CA ASN A 90 8.23 24.38 10.64
C ASN A 90 8.07 24.38 9.11
N GLY A 91 6.90 24.03 8.61
CA GLY A 91 6.58 23.99 7.18
C GLY A 91 5.95 25.27 6.62
N GLU A 92 5.87 26.36 7.36
CA GLU A 92 5.29 27.63 6.90
C GLU A 92 3.91 27.45 6.22
N SER A 93 3.01 26.72 6.83
CA SER A 93 1.67 26.36 6.32
C SER A 93 1.65 25.32 5.18
N SER A 94 2.78 24.67 4.88
CA SER A 94 2.87 23.58 3.91
C SER A 94 3.24 22.26 4.58
N MET A 95 2.35 21.26 4.49
CA MET A 95 2.65 19.91 4.98
C MET A 95 3.76 19.24 4.17
N ASP A 96 3.87 19.53 2.87
CA ASP A 96 4.95 19.02 2.03
C ASP A 96 6.33 19.53 2.52
N LYS A 97 6.43 20.78 2.96
CA LYS A 97 7.67 21.30 3.58
C LYS A 97 8.00 20.61 4.89
N VAL A 98 7.01 20.23 5.71
CA VAL A 98 7.21 19.45 6.93
C VAL A 98 7.76 18.07 6.58
N ILE A 99 7.18 17.39 5.59
CA ILE A 99 7.64 16.08 5.13
C ILE A 99 9.05 16.16 4.55
N SER A 100 9.36 17.20 3.77
CA SER A 100 10.70 17.42 3.23
C SER A 100 11.73 17.67 4.34
N GLY A 101 11.37 18.47 5.34
CA GLY A 101 12.21 18.67 6.54
C GLY A 101 12.43 17.36 7.32
N TYR A 102 11.38 16.55 7.49
CA TYR A 102 11.50 15.23 8.09
C TYR A 102 12.45 14.31 7.30
N ARG A 103 12.33 14.26 5.98
CA ARG A 103 13.22 13.44 5.13
C ARG A 103 14.63 13.97 5.06
N THR A 104 14.85 15.26 5.27
CA THR A 104 16.20 15.83 5.43
C THR A 104 16.92 15.23 6.64
N VAL A 105 16.19 15.00 7.74
CA VAL A 105 16.73 14.41 8.97
C VAL A 105 16.81 12.88 8.90
N THR A 106 15.83 12.22 8.29
CA THR A 106 15.66 10.75 8.34
C THR A 106 16.07 10.03 7.06
N GLY A 107 16.43 10.75 6.02
CA GLY A 107 16.84 10.22 4.72
C GLY A 107 15.72 10.25 3.66
N LYS A 108 16.13 10.36 2.41
CA LYS A 108 15.23 10.43 1.26
C LYS A 108 14.56 9.09 0.96
N SER A 109 13.33 9.16 0.43
CA SER A 109 12.68 8.00 -0.15
C SER A 109 13.36 7.58 -1.46
N GLN A 110 13.44 6.28 -1.72
CA GLN A 110 13.97 5.76 -2.97
C GLN A 110 12.89 5.80 -4.08
N ILE A 111 13.32 5.83 -5.35
CA ILE A 111 12.41 5.54 -6.47
C ILE A 111 12.24 4.03 -6.55
N MET A 112 11.03 3.53 -6.29
CA MET A 112 10.73 2.11 -6.41
C MET A 112 10.93 1.62 -7.86
N PRO A 113 11.28 0.35 -8.09
CA PRO A 113 11.30 -0.18 -9.43
C PRO A 113 9.93 -0.01 -10.10
N LYS A 114 9.90 0.30 -11.41
CA LYS A 114 8.68 0.61 -12.13
C LYS A 114 7.63 -0.51 -12.05
N TRP A 115 8.09 -1.78 -12.06
CA TRP A 115 7.22 -2.93 -11.93
C TRP A 115 6.50 -3.00 -10.56
N ALA A 116 7.07 -2.40 -9.51
CA ALA A 116 6.38 -2.31 -8.22
C ALA A 116 5.14 -1.40 -8.27
N MET A 117 5.06 -0.47 -9.23
CA MET A 117 3.89 0.40 -9.43
C MET A 117 2.75 -0.31 -10.19
N GLY A 118 3.00 -1.46 -10.81
CA GLY A 118 2.00 -2.31 -11.46
C GLY A 118 1.12 -3.07 -10.47
N PHE A 119 0.43 -4.09 -10.95
CA PHE A 119 -0.43 -4.94 -10.14
C PHE A 119 0.34 -6.14 -9.57
N TRP A 120 0.07 -6.48 -8.29
CA TRP A 120 0.62 -7.62 -7.60
C TRP A 120 -0.46 -8.63 -7.26
N LEU A 121 -0.26 -9.86 -7.69
CA LEU A 121 -1.11 -10.97 -7.37
C LEU A 121 -0.52 -11.77 -6.21
N SER A 122 -1.25 -11.83 -5.12
CA SER A 122 -0.88 -12.55 -3.91
C SER A 122 -2.09 -13.24 -3.29
N ARG A 123 -1.87 -14.31 -2.60
CA ARG A 123 -2.84 -14.92 -1.67
C ARG A 123 -2.11 -15.65 -0.53
N GLU A 124 -2.78 -15.85 0.55
CA GLU A 124 -2.36 -16.75 1.61
C GLU A 124 -3.01 -18.14 1.32
N ARG A 125 -2.29 -19.08 0.70
CA ARG A 125 -1.02 -18.98 -0.04
C ARG A 125 -1.03 -19.94 -1.25
N TYR A 126 -0.11 -19.77 -2.17
CA TYR A 126 0.17 -20.81 -3.17
C TYR A 126 0.93 -21.93 -2.48
N LYS A 127 0.35 -23.13 -2.45
CA LYS A 127 0.89 -24.27 -1.72
C LYS A 127 1.93 -25.04 -2.52
N THR A 128 1.87 -24.93 -3.86
CA THR A 128 2.73 -25.63 -4.79
C THR A 128 3.21 -24.72 -5.91
N GLN A 129 4.30 -25.09 -6.53
CA GLN A 129 4.81 -24.46 -7.75
C GLN A 129 3.75 -24.41 -8.86
N GLU A 130 2.97 -25.48 -9.02
CA GLU A 130 1.91 -25.56 -10.02
C GLU A 130 0.80 -24.55 -9.78
N GLU A 131 0.34 -24.39 -8.53
CA GLU A 131 -0.69 -23.40 -8.18
C GLU A 131 -0.24 -21.97 -8.53
N LEU A 132 1.02 -21.64 -8.20
CA LEU A 132 1.57 -20.32 -8.45
C LEU A 132 1.68 -20.04 -9.96
N LEU A 133 2.27 -20.95 -10.72
CA LEU A 133 2.41 -20.83 -12.17
C LEU A 133 1.05 -20.82 -12.88
N THR A 134 0.08 -21.61 -12.41
CA THR A 134 -1.28 -21.62 -12.94
C THR A 134 -1.93 -20.24 -12.78
N ALA A 135 -1.81 -19.60 -11.63
CA ALA A 135 -2.37 -18.27 -11.40
C ALA A 135 -1.78 -17.22 -12.37
N LEU A 136 -0.45 -17.21 -12.54
CA LEU A 136 0.21 -16.33 -13.49
C LEU A 136 -0.26 -16.60 -14.94
N ASN A 137 -0.30 -17.88 -15.34
CA ASN A 137 -0.72 -18.28 -16.69
C ASN A 137 -2.17 -17.87 -16.99
N GLU A 138 -3.05 -17.97 -16.01
CA GLU A 138 -4.45 -17.56 -16.15
C GLU A 138 -4.60 -16.04 -16.32
N TYR A 139 -3.80 -15.22 -15.64
CA TYR A 139 -3.76 -13.77 -15.89
C TYR A 139 -3.28 -13.44 -17.30
N ARG A 140 -2.19 -14.06 -17.75
CA ARG A 140 -1.66 -13.85 -19.12
C ARG A 140 -2.66 -14.31 -20.18
N ARG A 141 -3.29 -15.49 -20.00
CA ARG A 141 -4.32 -16.03 -20.93
C ARG A 141 -5.54 -15.10 -21.04
N ARG A 142 -5.94 -14.47 -19.94
CA ARG A 142 -7.08 -13.54 -19.92
C ARG A 142 -6.72 -12.12 -20.32
N GLN A 143 -5.46 -11.87 -20.61
CA GLN A 143 -4.95 -10.54 -20.88
C GLN A 143 -5.30 -9.54 -19.74
N VAL A 144 -5.06 -9.94 -18.51
CA VAL A 144 -5.14 -9.09 -17.34
C VAL A 144 -3.72 -8.71 -16.95
N PRO A 145 -3.37 -7.42 -16.96
CA PRO A 145 -2.03 -6.97 -16.62
C PRO A 145 -1.57 -7.44 -15.24
N LEU A 146 -0.27 -7.79 -15.13
CA LEU A 146 0.35 -8.25 -13.90
C LEU A 146 1.87 -8.07 -13.97
N ASP A 147 2.47 -7.45 -12.96
CA ASP A 147 3.93 -7.37 -12.82
C ASP A 147 4.51 -8.31 -11.78
N VAL A 148 3.83 -8.52 -10.65
CA VAL A 148 4.39 -9.27 -9.52
C VAL A 148 3.46 -10.40 -9.11
N ILE A 149 4.04 -11.60 -8.97
CA ILE A 149 3.39 -12.70 -8.26
C ILE A 149 4.13 -12.95 -6.93
N VAL A 150 3.39 -13.22 -5.87
CA VAL A 150 3.93 -13.30 -4.51
C VAL A 150 3.86 -14.73 -3.99
N GLN A 151 5.01 -15.28 -3.62
CA GLN A 151 5.09 -16.51 -2.84
C GLN A 151 5.07 -16.15 -1.36
N ASP A 152 3.99 -16.48 -0.70
CA ASP A 152 3.79 -16.27 0.73
C ASP A 152 4.49 -17.35 1.57
N TRP A 153 4.37 -17.25 2.89
CA TRP A 153 5.00 -18.12 3.88
C TRP A 153 4.75 -19.63 3.66
N SER A 154 5.49 -20.47 4.40
CA SER A 154 5.37 -21.95 4.38
C SER A 154 5.67 -22.60 3.02
N TYR A 155 6.57 -21.99 2.22
CA TYR A 155 7.15 -22.67 1.06
C TYR A 155 8.25 -23.69 1.46
N TRP A 156 8.74 -23.58 2.69
CA TRP A 156 9.75 -24.45 3.30
C TRP A 156 9.17 -25.76 3.84
N PRO A 157 10.02 -26.80 4.10
CA PRO A 157 9.60 -28.00 4.82
C PRO A 157 9.04 -27.68 6.21
N VAL A 158 8.12 -28.50 6.70
CA VAL A 158 7.37 -28.28 7.97
C VAL A 158 8.30 -28.01 9.17
N ASP A 159 9.47 -28.64 9.21
CA ASP A 159 10.45 -28.57 10.30
C ASP A 159 11.56 -27.52 10.06
N ALA A 160 11.47 -26.73 9.00
CA ALA A 160 12.57 -25.91 8.50
C ALA A 160 12.22 -24.42 8.36
N TRP A 161 11.35 -23.88 9.22
CA TRP A 161 11.12 -22.44 9.23
C TRP A 161 12.42 -21.66 9.49
N GLY A 162 12.78 -20.77 8.56
CA GLY A 162 14.02 -19.99 8.57
C GLY A 162 15.18 -20.64 7.81
N SER A 163 15.00 -21.81 7.20
CA SER A 163 16.03 -22.41 6.31
C SER A 163 16.20 -21.69 4.99
N HIS A 164 15.20 -20.89 4.58
CA HIS A 164 15.08 -20.24 3.25
C HIS A 164 15.12 -21.25 2.08
N GLU A 165 14.79 -22.52 2.34
CA GLU A 165 14.75 -23.58 1.33
C GLU A 165 13.31 -23.86 0.90
N PHE A 166 13.12 -24.15 -0.38
CA PHE A 166 11.85 -24.65 -0.88
C PHE A 166 11.65 -26.13 -0.55
N ASP A 167 10.45 -26.51 -0.13
CA ASP A 167 10.04 -27.89 0.02
C ASP A 167 10.05 -28.60 -1.34
N LYS A 168 10.86 -29.66 -1.46
CA LYS A 168 11.15 -30.34 -2.73
C LYS A 168 9.95 -31.08 -3.34
N GLU A 169 8.97 -31.48 -2.54
CA GLU A 169 7.76 -32.13 -3.05
C GLU A 169 6.79 -31.11 -3.63
N ARG A 170 6.64 -29.97 -2.97
CA ARG A 170 5.72 -28.92 -3.37
C ARG A 170 6.29 -27.97 -4.42
N PHE A 171 7.59 -27.74 -4.39
CA PHE A 171 8.36 -26.88 -5.30
C PHE A 171 9.55 -27.66 -5.85
N PRO A 172 9.34 -28.58 -6.79
CA PRO A 172 10.40 -29.48 -7.26
C PRO A 172 11.51 -28.81 -8.08
N ASP A 173 11.22 -27.65 -8.70
CA ASP A 173 12.20 -26.86 -9.48
C ASP A 173 12.00 -25.38 -9.25
N PRO A 174 12.41 -24.82 -8.08
CA PRO A 174 12.23 -23.40 -7.79
C PRO A 174 12.93 -22.49 -8.80
N LYS A 175 14.12 -22.86 -9.25
CA LYS A 175 14.89 -22.08 -10.25
C LYS A 175 14.20 -22.06 -11.61
N GLY A 176 13.65 -23.18 -12.05
CA GLY A 176 12.85 -23.27 -13.27
C GLY A 176 11.55 -22.48 -13.17
N MET A 177 10.88 -22.55 -12.01
CA MET A 177 9.69 -21.75 -11.70
C MET A 177 9.96 -20.24 -11.83
N ILE A 178 11.01 -19.75 -11.19
CA ILE A 178 11.39 -18.33 -11.22
C ILE A 178 11.72 -17.89 -12.65
N ARG A 179 12.48 -18.71 -13.39
CA ARG A 179 12.77 -18.44 -14.81
C ARG A 179 11.48 -18.36 -15.63
N GLU A 180 10.53 -19.30 -15.47
CA GLU A 180 9.24 -19.25 -16.18
C GLU A 180 8.45 -17.98 -15.87
N ILE A 181 8.49 -17.48 -14.62
CA ILE A 181 7.88 -16.21 -14.22
C ILE A 181 8.53 -15.06 -14.99
N HIS A 182 9.86 -15.01 -15.03
CA HIS A 182 10.61 -13.96 -15.76
C HIS A 182 10.38 -14.03 -17.26
N ASP A 183 10.30 -15.22 -17.86
CA ASP A 183 10.01 -15.44 -19.29
C ASP A 183 8.60 -14.95 -19.69
N LYS A 184 7.71 -14.80 -18.69
CA LYS A 184 6.37 -14.22 -18.84
C LYS A 184 6.30 -12.74 -18.47
N ASP A 185 7.43 -12.05 -18.41
CA ASP A 185 7.53 -10.63 -18.03
C ASP A 185 6.86 -10.32 -16.68
N ALA A 186 7.03 -11.20 -15.72
CA ALA A 186 6.61 -10.99 -14.33
C ALA A 186 7.80 -11.10 -13.38
N ARG A 187 7.63 -10.62 -12.15
CA ARG A 187 8.59 -10.66 -11.05
C ARG A 187 8.04 -11.51 -9.91
N ILE A 188 8.93 -12.03 -9.09
CA ILE A 188 8.55 -12.79 -7.91
C ILE A 188 9.02 -12.10 -6.62
N MET A 189 8.05 -11.87 -5.72
CA MET A 189 8.32 -11.51 -4.33
C MET A 189 8.16 -12.75 -3.45
N ILE A 190 9.00 -12.90 -2.43
CA ILE A 190 8.91 -14.00 -1.49
C ILE A 190 8.84 -13.51 -0.05
N SER A 191 8.01 -14.19 0.75
CA SER A 191 7.90 -13.93 2.18
C SER A 191 9.14 -14.41 2.92
N VAL A 192 9.78 -13.52 3.68
CA VAL A 192 10.92 -13.79 4.53
C VAL A 192 10.63 -13.30 5.94
N TRP A 193 10.42 -14.23 6.84
CA TRP A 193 10.24 -13.94 8.25
C TRP A 193 11.59 -13.89 8.95
N PRO A 194 11.83 -12.96 9.86
CA PRO A 194 13.04 -12.97 10.69
C PRO A 194 12.96 -14.01 11.83
N LYS A 195 12.26 -15.12 11.59
CA LYS A 195 11.97 -16.22 12.54
C LYS A 195 12.63 -17.51 12.10
N PHE A 196 13.19 -18.24 13.05
CA PHE A 196 13.92 -19.47 12.83
C PHE A 196 13.52 -20.53 13.85
N TYR A 197 13.29 -21.79 13.39
CA TYR A 197 13.23 -22.92 14.31
C TYR A 197 14.63 -23.25 14.81
N TYR A 198 14.76 -23.51 16.12
CA TYR A 198 16.05 -23.73 16.78
C TYR A 198 16.81 -24.95 16.26
N THR A 199 16.15 -25.84 15.51
CA THR A 199 16.74 -27.02 14.88
C THR A 199 17.42 -26.74 13.56
N THR A 200 17.14 -25.60 12.90
CA THR A 200 17.71 -25.24 11.60
C THR A 200 19.18 -24.82 11.69
N GLU A 201 19.94 -25.03 10.63
CA GLU A 201 21.34 -24.62 10.58
C GLU A 201 21.45 -23.08 10.67
N HIS A 202 20.60 -22.34 9.96
CA HIS A 202 20.57 -20.87 10.02
C HIS A 202 20.35 -20.33 11.44
N TYR A 203 19.49 -20.99 12.24
CA TYR A 203 19.36 -20.64 13.66
C TYR A 203 20.68 -20.85 14.41
N LYS A 204 21.33 -22.01 14.22
CA LYS A 204 22.57 -22.35 14.93
C LYS A 204 23.71 -21.40 14.57
N GLU A 205 23.79 -20.96 13.34
CA GLU A 205 24.77 -19.96 12.88
C GLU A 205 24.55 -18.61 13.57
N LEU A 206 23.33 -18.11 13.60
CA LEU A 206 22.96 -16.88 14.29
C LEU A 206 23.14 -16.98 15.82
N ASP A 207 22.79 -18.14 16.39
CA ASP A 207 22.93 -18.41 17.82
C ASP A 207 24.41 -18.47 18.25
N ALA A 208 25.28 -18.99 17.39
CA ALA A 208 26.74 -18.99 17.62
C ALA A 208 27.33 -17.58 17.69
N LEU A 209 26.70 -16.58 17.06
CA LEU A 209 27.02 -15.17 17.21
C LEU A 209 26.40 -14.54 18.48
N GLY A 210 25.60 -15.29 19.25
CA GLY A 210 24.80 -14.77 20.34
C GLY A 210 23.67 -13.84 19.86
N ALA A 211 23.23 -13.97 18.63
CA ALA A 211 22.33 -13.06 17.96
C ALA A 211 20.89 -13.62 17.82
N MET A 212 20.53 -14.65 18.62
CA MET A 212 19.16 -15.15 18.70
C MET A 212 18.52 -14.78 20.04
N TYR A 213 17.27 -14.31 20.02
CA TYR A 213 16.54 -14.07 21.26
C TYR A 213 16.24 -15.42 21.95
N GLN A 214 16.61 -15.51 23.24
CA GLN A 214 16.65 -16.80 23.95
C GLN A 214 15.38 -17.12 24.73
N GLN A 215 14.57 -16.13 25.10
CA GLN A 215 13.47 -16.32 26.04
C GLN A 215 12.41 -17.31 25.51
N ALA A 216 12.08 -17.23 24.22
CA ALA A 216 11.12 -18.14 23.59
C ALA A 216 11.58 -19.62 23.65
N ILE A 217 12.89 -19.84 23.51
CA ILE A 217 13.49 -21.20 23.59
C ILE A 217 13.46 -21.72 25.03
N LYS A 218 13.84 -20.85 26.02
CA LYS A 218 13.81 -21.20 27.46
C LYS A 218 12.42 -21.55 27.94
N ASP A 219 11.42 -20.79 27.49
CA ASP A 219 10.01 -21.00 27.86
C ASP A 219 9.36 -22.09 27.01
N SER A 220 10.07 -22.67 26.06
CA SER A 220 9.58 -23.72 25.16
C SER A 220 8.29 -23.31 24.44
N ILE A 221 8.24 -22.08 23.91
CA ILE A 221 7.08 -21.54 23.19
C ILE A 221 6.91 -22.32 21.90
N ARG A 222 5.83 -23.09 21.83
CA ARG A 222 5.50 -23.91 20.66
C ARG A 222 4.89 -23.07 19.56
N ASP A 223 5.26 -23.37 18.32
CA ASP A 223 4.67 -22.77 17.15
C ASP A 223 3.15 -23.07 17.08
N TRP A 224 2.38 -22.10 16.67
CA TRP A 224 0.92 -22.23 16.55
C TRP A 224 0.50 -22.95 15.25
N ILE A 225 1.34 -22.93 14.23
CA ILE A 225 1.10 -23.64 12.95
C ILE A 225 1.60 -25.08 13.04
N TYR A 226 2.80 -25.26 13.53
CA TYR A 226 3.45 -26.55 13.68
C TYR A 226 3.81 -26.79 15.15
N PRO A 227 2.83 -27.24 15.99
CA PRO A 227 2.97 -27.23 17.46
C PRO A 227 4.09 -28.09 18.03
N GLY A 228 4.74 -28.90 17.20
CA GLY A 228 5.92 -29.69 17.59
C GLY A 228 7.23 -28.88 17.64
N TYR A 229 7.25 -27.70 17.03
CA TYR A 229 8.46 -26.91 16.82
C TYR A 229 8.50 -25.68 17.70
N ILE A 230 9.72 -25.23 18.01
CA ILE A 230 10.01 -24.05 18.82
C ILE A 230 10.91 -23.14 17.98
N GLY A 231 10.64 -21.86 17.96
CA GLY A 231 11.42 -20.87 17.22
C GLY A 231 11.59 -19.55 17.94
N SER A 232 12.48 -18.75 17.43
CA SER A 232 12.71 -17.39 17.87
C SER A 232 13.08 -16.48 16.71
N PHE A 233 13.28 -15.20 17.01
CA PHE A 233 13.70 -14.18 16.06
C PHE A 233 15.17 -13.85 16.27
N TYR A 234 15.86 -13.46 15.19
CA TYR A 234 17.22 -12.96 15.32
C TYR A 234 17.25 -11.52 15.82
N ASP A 235 18.34 -11.11 16.42
CA ASP A 235 18.56 -9.73 16.86
C ASP A 235 19.03 -8.84 15.70
N ALA A 236 18.10 -8.17 15.06
CA ALA A 236 18.39 -7.27 13.94
C ALA A 236 19.21 -6.03 14.32
N TYR A 237 19.36 -5.73 15.62
CA TYR A 237 20.25 -4.64 16.08
C TYR A 237 21.72 -5.02 16.05
N ASN A 238 22.05 -6.31 15.92
CA ASN A 238 23.41 -6.78 15.79
C ASN A 238 23.88 -6.70 14.31
N PRO A 239 24.86 -5.87 13.95
CA PRO A 239 25.30 -5.71 12.56
C PRO A 239 25.86 -6.99 11.93
N GLU A 240 26.55 -7.86 12.73
CA GLU A 240 27.03 -9.14 12.21
C GLU A 240 25.88 -10.11 11.94
N ALA A 241 24.82 -10.06 12.75
CA ALA A 241 23.62 -10.84 12.51
C ALA A 241 22.85 -10.38 11.28
N ARG A 242 22.75 -9.06 11.02
CA ARG A 242 22.18 -8.51 9.79
C ARG A 242 22.92 -9.02 8.55
N LYS A 243 24.25 -9.01 8.60
CA LYS A 243 25.09 -9.50 7.52
C LYS A 243 24.86 -10.98 7.27
N LEU A 244 24.89 -11.81 8.32
CA LEU A 244 24.66 -13.25 8.21
C LEU A 244 23.25 -13.57 7.71
N PHE A 245 22.23 -12.86 8.20
CA PHE A 245 20.86 -13.02 7.72
C PHE A 245 20.74 -12.77 6.21
N TRP A 246 21.38 -11.71 5.70
CA TRP A 246 21.44 -11.48 4.26
C TRP A 246 22.22 -12.58 3.52
N GLU A 247 23.36 -13.04 4.03
CA GLU A 247 24.14 -14.09 3.41
C GLU A 247 23.32 -15.37 3.24
N GLN A 248 22.53 -15.77 4.25
CA GLN A 248 21.59 -16.89 4.21
C GLN A 248 20.51 -16.69 3.15
N MET A 249 19.91 -15.50 3.08
CA MET A 249 18.91 -15.17 2.04
C MET A 249 19.52 -15.12 0.64
N ASN A 250 20.73 -14.60 0.50
CA ASN A 250 21.43 -14.51 -0.78
C ASN A 250 21.74 -15.89 -1.34
N GLU A 251 22.26 -16.79 -0.51
CA GLU A 251 22.62 -18.14 -0.94
C GLU A 251 21.39 -18.96 -1.36
N HIS A 252 20.32 -18.90 -0.60
CA HIS A 252 19.18 -19.81 -0.76
C HIS A 252 18.03 -19.26 -1.63
N LEU A 253 17.88 -17.93 -1.72
CA LEU A 253 16.76 -17.30 -2.41
C LEU A 253 17.19 -16.35 -3.52
N TYR A 254 18.04 -15.35 -3.22
CA TYR A 254 18.44 -14.36 -4.22
C TYR A 254 19.21 -15.00 -5.40
N SER A 255 20.08 -15.96 -5.12
CA SER A 255 20.80 -16.76 -6.14
C SER A 255 19.90 -17.54 -7.09
N LEU A 256 18.65 -17.79 -6.72
CA LEU A 256 17.63 -18.40 -7.57
C LEU A 256 16.96 -17.42 -8.52
N GLY A 257 17.07 -16.09 -8.25
CA GLY A 257 16.49 -15.02 -9.05
C GLY A 257 15.25 -14.34 -8.42
N ILE A 258 15.07 -14.42 -7.11
CA ILE A 258 14.02 -13.65 -6.40
C ILE A 258 14.24 -12.15 -6.58
N ASP A 259 13.17 -11.40 -6.88
CA ASP A 259 13.22 -9.98 -7.23
C ASP A 259 12.89 -9.04 -6.05
N ALA A 260 12.13 -9.51 -5.06
CA ALA A 260 11.64 -8.67 -3.97
C ALA A 260 11.35 -9.46 -2.69
N TRP A 261 11.29 -8.75 -1.57
CA TRP A 261 11.24 -9.33 -0.24
C TRP A 261 10.03 -8.85 0.54
N TRP A 262 9.27 -9.80 1.09
CA TRP A 262 8.16 -9.52 1.99
C TRP A 262 8.58 -9.85 3.42
N MET A 263 8.87 -8.80 4.19
CA MET A 263 9.30 -8.85 5.59
C MET A 263 8.07 -8.94 6.51
N ASP A 264 7.44 -10.11 6.53
CA ASP A 264 6.30 -10.33 7.42
C ASP A 264 6.75 -10.50 8.87
N ALA A 265 5.86 -10.21 9.83
CA ALA A 265 6.06 -10.31 11.28
C ALA A 265 7.26 -9.53 11.84
N SER A 266 7.69 -8.47 11.17
CA SER A 266 8.82 -7.63 11.60
C SER A 266 8.53 -6.71 12.80
N GLU A 267 7.52 -7.03 13.63
CA GLU A 267 7.19 -6.34 14.88
C GLU A 267 8.03 -6.66 16.13
N PRO A 268 8.90 -7.62 16.28
CA PRO A 268 8.91 -9.02 15.89
C PRO A 268 7.81 -9.82 16.60
N ASN A 269 7.01 -10.55 15.85
CA ASN A 269 5.87 -11.28 16.37
C ASN A 269 6.22 -12.74 16.75
N VAL A 270 6.84 -12.92 17.89
CA VAL A 270 7.20 -14.27 18.38
C VAL A 270 5.96 -15.07 18.76
N GLN A 271 4.98 -14.43 19.37
CA GLN A 271 3.71 -15.04 19.79
C GLN A 271 2.56 -14.06 19.69
N ASP A 272 1.47 -14.48 19.05
CA ASP A 272 0.25 -13.68 18.93
C ASP A 272 -0.44 -13.43 20.27
N ASN A 273 -1.12 -12.29 20.38
CA ASN A 273 -1.92 -11.90 21.54
C ASN A 273 -1.16 -11.96 22.87
N THR A 274 0.12 -11.72 22.83
CA THR A 274 1.00 -11.70 23.99
C THR A 274 0.97 -10.32 24.65
N ASP A 275 0.96 -10.29 25.98
CA ASP A 275 1.16 -9.06 26.75
C ASP A 275 2.44 -8.35 26.31
N ILE A 276 2.42 -7.01 26.27
CA ILE A 276 3.52 -6.22 25.74
C ILE A 276 4.82 -6.40 26.54
N GLU A 277 4.73 -6.56 27.85
CA GLU A 277 5.92 -6.76 28.69
C GLU A 277 6.57 -8.13 28.41
N TYR A 278 5.74 -9.14 28.22
CA TYR A 278 6.25 -10.46 27.86
C TYR A 278 6.80 -10.46 26.42
N ARG A 279 6.18 -9.74 25.48
CA ARG A 279 6.71 -9.57 24.12
C ARG A 279 8.09 -8.90 24.14
N LYS A 280 8.28 -7.86 24.95
CA LYS A 280 9.60 -7.24 25.13
C LYS A 280 10.61 -8.23 25.72
N ALA A 281 10.21 -9.07 26.67
CA ALA A 281 11.07 -10.11 27.22
C ALA A 281 11.45 -11.18 26.17
N LEU A 282 10.52 -11.55 25.28
CA LEU A 282 10.77 -12.49 24.19
C LEU A 282 11.77 -11.95 23.15
N CYS A 283 11.87 -10.63 23.01
CA CYS A 283 12.69 -9.92 22.02
C CYS A 283 13.87 -9.16 22.65
N GLY A 284 14.41 -9.67 23.74
CA GLY A 284 15.50 -9.00 24.43
C GLY A 284 16.39 -9.90 25.29
N PRO A 285 17.50 -9.34 25.81
CA PRO A 285 18.02 -8.03 25.47
C PRO A 285 18.49 -7.96 24.00
N THR A 286 18.45 -6.75 23.40
CA THR A 286 19.01 -6.51 22.07
C THR A 286 20.52 -6.26 22.19
N TYR A 287 21.22 -6.30 21.06
CA TYR A 287 22.63 -5.93 20.96
C TYR A 287 22.93 -4.52 21.52
N LEU A 288 21.99 -3.59 21.35
CA LEU A 288 22.11 -2.21 21.82
C LEU A 288 21.70 -2.02 23.29
N GLY A 289 21.05 -3.00 23.91
CA GLY A 289 20.58 -2.91 25.29
C GLY A 289 19.15 -3.44 25.50
N PRO A 290 18.42 -2.90 26.49
CA PRO A 290 17.12 -3.44 26.87
C PRO A 290 16.08 -3.26 25.76
N SER A 291 15.28 -4.30 25.55
CA SER A 291 14.19 -4.31 24.56
C SER A 291 13.21 -3.16 24.75
N THR A 292 12.89 -2.78 25.97
CA THR A 292 12.02 -1.63 26.30
C THR A 292 12.45 -0.35 25.59
N LYS A 293 13.75 -0.13 25.38
CA LYS A 293 14.28 1.06 24.70
C LYS A 293 14.24 0.95 23.18
N TYR A 294 14.44 -0.24 22.62
CA TYR A 294 14.72 -0.41 21.19
C TYR A 294 13.62 -1.14 20.42
N PHE A 295 12.67 -1.80 21.08
CA PHE A 295 11.70 -2.71 20.50
C PHE A 295 10.99 -2.20 19.22
N ASN A 296 10.60 -0.93 19.19
CA ASN A 296 9.80 -0.36 18.10
C ASN A 296 10.57 -0.19 16.77
N ALA A 297 11.91 -0.16 16.80
CA ALA A 297 12.74 0.08 15.62
C ALA A 297 13.14 -1.22 14.88
N TYR A 298 12.68 -2.38 15.32
CA TYR A 298 13.10 -3.66 14.76
C TYR A 298 12.90 -3.75 13.23
N ALA A 299 11.76 -3.30 12.71
CA ALA A 299 11.47 -3.32 11.28
C ALA A 299 12.46 -2.46 10.47
N LEU A 300 12.93 -1.34 11.04
CA LEU A 300 13.93 -0.48 10.41
C LEU A 300 15.27 -1.21 10.26
N GLU A 301 15.75 -1.85 11.32
CA GLU A 301 17.02 -2.59 11.33
C GLU A 301 16.97 -3.83 10.43
N ASN A 302 15.81 -4.52 10.41
CA ASN A 302 15.61 -5.66 9.52
C ASN A 302 15.52 -5.21 8.04
N ALA A 303 14.95 -4.05 7.75
CA ALA A 303 14.95 -3.47 6.40
C ALA A 303 16.37 -3.08 5.95
N GLU A 304 17.18 -2.49 6.83
CA GLU A 304 18.59 -2.19 6.57
C GLU A 304 19.36 -3.45 6.21
N ALA A 305 19.17 -4.56 6.97
CA ALA A 305 19.84 -5.82 6.71
C ALA A 305 19.67 -6.31 5.26
N ILE A 306 18.44 -6.25 4.73
CA ILE A 306 18.13 -6.73 3.39
C ILE A 306 18.56 -5.70 2.33
N TYR A 307 18.28 -4.43 2.56
CA TYR A 307 18.60 -3.35 1.61
C TYR A 307 20.11 -3.24 1.37
N ASP A 308 20.89 -3.11 2.43
CA ASP A 308 22.35 -2.98 2.35
C ASP A 308 22.98 -4.29 1.87
N GLY A 309 22.44 -5.42 2.32
CA GLY A 309 22.86 -6.74 1.88
C GLY A 309 22.72 -6.92 0.38
N GLN A 310 21.54 -6.67 -0.19
CA GLN A 310 21.32 -6.80 -1.63
C GLN A 310 22.19 -5.80 -2.41
N ARG A 311 22.27 -4.55 -1.97
CA ARG A 311 23.11 -3.54 -2.62
C ARG A 311 24.60 -3.89 -2.59
N SER A 312 25.07 -4.63 -1.58
CA SER A 312 26.46 -5.05 -1.48
C SER A 312 26.85 -6.09 -2.55
N VAL A 313 25.89 -6.92 -3.00
CA VAL A 313 26.11 -7.96 -4.03
C VAL A 313 25.63 -7.55 -5.42
N ASN A 314 24.64 -6.67 -5.49
CA ASN A 314 24.12 -6.10 -6.72
C ASN A 314 23.77 -4.61 -6.52
N PRO A 315 24.73 -3.69 -6.71
CA PRO A 315 24.54 -2.26 -6.47
C PRO A 315 23.66 -1.59 -7.53
N ASP A 316 23.44 -2.23 -8.67
CA ASP A 316 22.74 -1.62 -9.80
C ASP A 316 21.22 -1.82 -9.71
N ASP A 317 20.73 -3.00 -9.36
CA ASP A 317 19.29 -3.28 -9.33
C ASP A 317 18.61 -2.71 -8.08
N ARG A 318 17.44 -2.10 -8.27
CA ARG A 318 16.66 -1.53 -7.18
C ARG A 318 16.12 -2.61 -6.26
N VAL A 319 16.40 -2.44 -4.97
CA VAL A 319 15.82 -3.25 -3.90
C VAL A 319 14.34 -2.88 -3.75
N PHE A 320 13.51 -3.86 -3.39
CA PHE A 320 12.13 -3.60 -3.03
C PHE A 320 11.69 -4.48 -1.86
N LEU A 321 11.22 -3.83 -0.81
CA LEU A 321 10.80 -4.44 0.45
C LEU A 321 9.34 -4.11 0.75
N LEU A 322 8.58 -5.11 1.22
CA LEU A 322 7.27 -4.92 1.83
C LEU A 322 7.34 -5.32 3.30
N THR A 323 6.92 -4.47 4.22
CA THR A 323 6.99 -4.72 5.67
C THR A 323 5.67 -4.43 6.36
N ARG A 324 5.31 -5.21 7.40
CA ARG A 324 4.06 -5.02 8.16
C ARG A 324 4.14 -3.88 9.17
N SER A 325 5.33 -3.49 9.57
CA SER A 325 5.57 -2.42 10.52
C SER A 325 6.52 -1.37 9.95
N GLY A 326 6.40 -0.14 10.44
CA GLY A 326 7.21 0.98 10.03
C GLY A 326 7.81 1.73 11.21
N PHE A 327 8.96 2.35 10.98
CA PHE A 327 9.61 3.24 11.92
C PHE A 327 10.19 4.46 11.18
N ALA A 328 10.46 5.53 11.91
CA ALA A 328 11.02 6.77 11.34
C ALA A 328 12.29 6.50 10.54
N GLY A 329 12.34 6.99 9.29
CA GLY A 329 13.48 6.80 8.39
C GLY A 329 13.42 5.55 7.50
N GLN A 330 12.40 4.72 7.63
CA GLN A 330 12.31 3.46 6.86
C GLN A 330 12.20 3.68 5.35
N GLN A 331 11.69 4.83 4.90
CA GLN A 331 11.59 5.18 3.48
C GLN A 331 12.94 5.15 2.73
N ARG A 332 14.07 5.28 3.43
CA ARG A 332 15.41 5.24 2.82
C ARG A 332 15.85 3.85 2.35
N TYR A 333 15.20 2.79 2.85
CA TYR A 333 15.53 1.40 2.53
C TYR A 333 14.60 0.77 1.48
N SER A 334 14.05 1.56 0.57
CA SER A 334 13.14 1.06 -0.49
C SER A 334 11.96 0.26 0.06
N THR A 335 11.38 0.67 1.18
CA THR A 335 10.29 -0.03 1.83
C THR A 335 8.93 0.52 1.45
N ALA A 336 8.00 -0.40 1.28
CA ALA A 336 6.58 -0.16 1.34
C ALA A 336 6.00 -0.83 2.60
N THR A 337 4.87 -0.34 3.08
CA THR A 337 4.19 -0.90 4.24
C THR A 337 2.75 -1.26 3.89
N TRP A 338 2.24 -2.33 4.51
CA TRP A 338 0.81 -2.67 4.45
C TRP A 338 0.21 -2.74 5.86
N SER A 339 -1.10 -2.70 5.93
CA SER A 339 -1.85 -2.60 7.18
C SER A 339 -2.05 -3.91 7.94
N GLY A 340 -1.38 -5.00 7.56
CA GLY A 340 -1.49 -6.30 8.23
C GLY A 340 -2.80 -7.04 7.94
N ASP A 341 -3.16 -7.95 8.84
CA ASP A 341 -4.23 -8.95 8.69
C ASP A 341 -5.62 -8.37 8.97
N ILE A 342 -6.01 -7.36 8.22
CA ILE A 342 -7.30 -6.67 8.35
C ILE A 342 -8.50 -7.57 8.01
N GLY A 343 -9.68 -7.26 8.55
CA GLY A 343 -10.90 -8.03 8.30
C GLY A 343 -11.51 -7.74 6.93
N THR A 344 -12.19 -8.73 6.38
CA THR A 344 -12.95 -8.61 5.12
C THR A 344 -14.30 -7.97 5.40
N ARG A 345 -14.32 -6.68 5.69
CA ARG A 345 -15.51 -5.92 6.06
C ARG A 345 -15.50 -4.50 5.52
N TRP A 346 -16.68 -3.90 5.37
CA TRP A 346 -16.85 -2.53 4.88
C TRP A 346 -16.23 -1.48 5.79
N GLU A 347 -16.33 -1.66 7.12
CA GLU A 347 -15.69 -0.77 8.08
C GLU A 347 -14.16 -0.88 8.06
N ASP A 348 -13.62 -2.07 7.84
CA ASP A 348 -12.17 -2.24 7.66
C ASP A 348 -11.71 -1.54 6.37
N MET A 349 -12.44 -1.72 5.27
CA MET A 349 -12.16 -1.01 4.02
C MET A 349 -12.17 0.52 4.22
N LYS A 350 -13.17 1.06 4.92
CA LYS A 350 -13.23 2.50 5.20
C LYS A 350 -12.03 2.95 6.03
N ALA A 351 -11.67 2.20 7.06
CA ALA A 351 -10.53 2.52 7.91
C ALA A 351 -9.19 2.55 7.14
N GLN A 352 -9.06 1.77 6.06
CA GLN A 352 -7.86 1.76 5.23
C GLN A 352 -7.64 3.08 4.48
N ILE A 353 -8.68 3.84 4.19
CA ILE A 353 -8.54 5.14 3.51
C ILE A 353 -7.76 6.09 4.42
N SER A 354 -8.26 6.34 5.63
CA SER A 354 -7.58 7.21 6.59
C SER A 354 -6.24 6.64 7.08
N ALA A 355 -6.12 5.31 7.21
CA ALA A 355 -4.85 4.67 7.58
C ALA A 355 -3.74 4.96 6.55
N GLY A 356 -4.02 4.79 5.26
CA GLY A 356 -3.07 5.10 4.19
C GLY A 356 -2.69 6.58 4.14
N LEU A 357 -3.67 7.48 4.34
CA LEU A 357 -3.42 8.93 4.39
C LEU A 357 -2.53 9.33 5.57
N ASN A 358 -2.83 8.84 6.76
CA ASN A 358 -2.02 9.12 7.96
C ASN A 358 -0.61 8.54 7.84
N PHE A 359 -0.48 7.33 7.27
CA PHE A 359 0.82 6.71 7.03
C PHE A 359 1.66 7.55 6.06
N ALA A 360 1.07 8.00 4.94
CA ALA A 360 1.73 8.85 3.97
C ALA A 360 2.15 10.21 4.57
N MET A 361 1.29 10.84 5.39
CA MET A 361 1.59 12.07 6.12
C MET A 361 2.70 11.88 7.17
N SER A 362 2.94 10.66 7.65
CA SER A 362 4.07 10.34 8.53
C SER A 362 5.42 10.29 7.80
N GLY A 363 5.46 10.58 6.50
CA GLY A 363 6.70 10.68 5.71
C GLY A 363 7.11 9.42 4.96
N ILE A 364 6.38 8.31 5.08
CA ILE A 364 6.61 7.06 4.33
C ILE A 364 5.64 7.00 3.14
N PRO A 365 6.10 7.19 1.88
CA PRO A 365 5.22 7.49 0.75
C PRO A 365 4.57 6.26 0.12
N TYR A 366 5.12 5.05 0.33
CA TYR A 366 4.66 3.83 -0.30
C TYR A 366 3.88 2.97 0.68
N TRP A 367 2.58 2.88 0.44
CA TRP A 367 1.65 2.14 1.27
C TRP A 367 0.71 1.30 0.40
N THR A 368 0.27 0.19 0.95
CA THR A 368 -0.75 -0.68 0.40
C THR A 368 -1.58 -1.32 1.52
N MET A 369 -2.47 -2.21 1.16
CA MET A 369 -3.32 -3.01 2.04
C MET A 369 -3.60 -4.36 1.37
N ASP A 370 -4.19 -5.27 2.12
CA ASP A 370 -4.76 -6.48 1.55
C ASP A 370 -6.10 -6.14 0.90
N ILE A 371 -6.12 -6.00 -0.43
CA ILE A 371 -7.37 -5.70 -1.16
C ILE A 371 -8.33 -6.86 -1.00
N GLY A 372 -9.52 -6.56 -0.48
CA GLY A 372 -10.54 -7.51 -0.11
C GLY A 372 -10.45 -7.99 1.35
N GLY A 373 -9.48 -7.48 2.11
CA GLY A 373 -9.18 -7.91 3.48
C GLY A 373 -8.44 -9.25 3.54
N PHE A 374 -7.68 -9.46 4.61
CA PHE A 374 -6.94 -10.72 4.84
C PHE A 374 -7.79 -11.77 5.54
N SER A 375 -8.30 -11.43 6.72
CA SER A 375 -9.08 -12.32 7.58
C SER A 375 -10.53 -12.38 7.13
N VAL A 376 -11.02 -13.57 6.80
CA VAL A 376 -12.33 -13.75 6.16
C VAL A 376 -13.35 -14.32 7.13
N GLU A 377 -14.54 -13.69 7.18
CA GLU A 377 -15.69 -14.21 7.93
C GLU A 377 -16.14 -15.56 7.37
N ASN A 378 -16.58 -16.47 8.26
CA ASN A 378 -17.05 -17.80 7.88
C ASN A 378 -18.20 -17.77 6.86
N ARG A 379 -19.07 -16.75 6.92
CA ARG A 379 -20.18 -16.58 5.98
C ARG A 379 -19.72 -16.43 4.53
N TYR A 380 -18.61 -15.75 4.29
CA TYR A 380 -18.05 -15.61 2.94
C TYR A 380 -17.33 -16.89 2.48
N MET A 381 -16.61 -17.57 3.41
CA MET A 381 -15.97 -18.86 3.09
C MET A 381 -16.96 -19.94 2.70
N ALA A 382 -18.17 -19.91 3.28
CA ALA A 382 -19.25 -20.85 3.02
C ALA A 382 -20.27 -20.38 1.95
N ALA A 383 -20.06 -19.18 1.36
CA ALA A 383 -21.01 -18.57 0.44
C ALA A 383 -21.19 -19.41 -0.84
N LYS A 384 -22.44 -19.55 -1.27
CA LYS A 384 -22.83 -20.34 -2.45
C LYS A 384 -23.34 -19.43 -3.55
N GLU A 385 -23.23 -19.91 -4.79
CA GLU A 385 -23.78 -19.19 -5.94
C GLU A 385 -25.27 -18.83 -5.72
N GLY A 386 -25.60 -17.55 -6.00
CA GLY A 386 -26.93 -17.00 -5.78
C GLY A 386 -27.23 -16.52 -4.35
N SER A 387 -26.33 -16.76 -3.37
CA SER A 387 -26.52 -16.26 -1.98
C SER A 387 -26.25 -14.76 -1.87
N GLU A 388 -26.81 -14.12 -0.83
CA GLU A 388 -26.54 -12.71 -0.53
C GLU A 388 -25.10 -12.51 -0.10
N ASP A 389 -24.53 -13.42 0.70
CA ASP A 389 -23.14 -13.37 1.14
C ASP A 389 -22.17 -13.38 -0.05
N LEU A 390 -22.44 -14.16 -1.11
CA LEU A 390 -21.60 -14.14 -2.30
C LEU A 390 -21.76 -12.84 -3.10
N ARG A 391 -22.96 -12.27 -3.16
CA ARG A 391 -23.17 -10.96 -3.80
C ARG A 391 -22.42 -9.86 -3.05
N GLU A 392 -22.50 -9.87 -1.72
CA GLU A 392 -21.77 -8.92 -0.87
C GLU A 392 -20.25 -9.11 -0.99
N TRP A 393 -19.75 -10.35 -0.92
CA TRP A 393 -18.34 -10.68 -1.15
C TRP A 393 -17.82 -10.11 -2.47
N ARG A 394 -18.56 -10.32 -3.56
CA ARG A 394 -18.19 -9.81 -4.89
C ARG A 394 -18.18 -8.28 -4.92
N GLU A 395 -19.18 -7.62 -4.33
CA GLU A 395 -19.24 -6.15 -4.30
C GLU A 395 -18.14 -5.55 -3.41
N LEU A 396 -17.90 -6.12 -2.23
CA LEU A 396 -16.83 -5.66 -1.32
C LEU A 396 -15.47 -5.76 -2.01
N ASN A 397 -15.15 -6.91 -2.61
CA ASN A 397 -13.88 -7.07 -3.32
C ASN A 397 -13.77 -6.11 -4.51
N ASN A 398 -14.85 -5.91 -5.28
CA ASN A 398 -14.89 -4.97 -6.38
C ASN A 398 -14.62 -3.52 -5.92
N ARG A 399 -15.32 -3.05 -4.88
CA ARG A 399 -15.14 -1.69 -4.33
C ARG A 399 -13.76 -1.48 -3.74
N TRP A 400 -13.23 -2.48 -3.06
CA TRP A 400 -11.88 -2.43 -2.51
C TRP A 400 -10.81 -2.43 -3.60
N TYR A 401 -11.04 -3.17 -4.68
CA TYR A 401 -10.15 -3.20 -5.84
C TYR A 401 -10.12 -1.86 -6.58
N GLN A 402 -11.29 -1.22 -6.76
CA GLN A 402 -11.41 0.14 -7.30
C GLN A 402 -10.59 1.14 -6.48
N PHE A 403 -10.68 1.08 -5.16
CA PHE A 403 -9.86 1.88 -4.24
C PHE A 403 -8.37 1.56 -4.37
N GLY A 404 -8.00 0.30 -4.33
CA GLY A 404 -6.63 -0.17 -4.41
C GLY A 404 -5.88 0.29 -5.66
N ALA A 405 -6.57 0.45 -6.79
CA ALA A 405 -5.99 0.94 -8.02
C ALA A 405 -5.45 2.39 -7.90
N PHE A 406 -5.90 3.15 -6.91
CA PHE A 406 -5.46 4.51 -6.58
C PHE A 406 -4.66 4.57 -5.26
N CYS A 407 -4.12 3.44 -4.80
CA CYS A 407 -3.09 3.43 -3.78
C CYS A 407 -1.69 3.55 -4.40
N PRO A 408 -0.66 3.98 -3.66
CA PRO A 408 0.72 3.98 -4.16
C PRO A 408 1.13 2.62 -4.73
N LEU A 409 0.74 1.53 -4.06
CA LEU A 409 0.94 0.16 -4.54
C LEU A 409 -0.39 -0.57 -4.66
N PHE A 410 -0.52 -1.41 -5.68
CA PHE A 410 -1.76 -2.08 -6.04
C PHE A 410 -1.61 -3.60 -5.89
N ARG A 411 -2.03 -4.14 -4.73
CA ARG A 411 -1.79 -5.53 -4.31
C ARG A 411 -3.08 -6.22 -3.87
N SER A 412 -3.44 -7.31 -4.53
CA SER A 412 -4.50 -8.22 -4.09
C SER A 412 -3.91 -9.30 -3.18
N HIS A 413 -4.48 -9.50 -1.98
CA HIS A 413 -4.02 -10.53 -1.02
C HIS A 413 -5.12 -10.92 -0.03
N GLY A 414 -5.05 -12.11 0.53
CA GLY A 414 -5.87 -12.58 1.64
C GLY A 414 -6.03 -14.08 1.70
N GLN A 415 -6.70 -14.55 2.76
CA GLN A 415 -7.09 -15.96 2.94
C GLN A 415 -8.19 -16.37 1.94
N TYR A 416 -8.46 -17.68 1.87
CA TYR A 416 -9.59 -18.20 1.08
C TYR A 416 -10.92 -17.51 1.47
N PRO A 417 -11.77 -17.15 0.48
CA PRO A 417 -11.72 -17.42 -0.97
C PRO A 417 -10.61 -16.65 -1.70
N CYS A 418 -10.07 -17.29 -2.74
CA CYS A 418 -8.93 -16.74 -3.51
C CYS A 418 -9.24 -15.39 -4.15
N ARG A 419 -8.20 -14.55 -4.27
CA ARG A 419 -8.32 -13.14 -4.71
C ARG A 419 -8.07 -12.92 -6.20
N GLU A 420 -7.74 -13.95 -6.96
CA GLU A 420 -7.67 -13.84 -8.42
C GLU A 420 -9.04 -13.41 -8.96
N ILE A 421 -9.08 -12.41 -9.84
CA ILE A 421 -10.33 -11.80 -10.29
C ILE A 421 -11.31 -12.83 -10.89
N TYR A 422 -10.79 -13.88 -11.53
CA TYR A 422 -11.59 -14.97 -12.10
C TYR A 422 -12.12 -15.97 -11.05
N ASN A 423 -11.56 -15.98 -9.84
CA ASN A 423 -12.07 -16.73 -8.69
C ASN A 423 -13.10 -15.93 -7.89
N ILE A 424 -12.98 -14.60 -7.88
CA ILE A 424 -13.96 -13.71 -7.24
C ILE A 424 -15.28 -13.74 -8.01
N ALA A 425 -15.20 -13.63 -9.34
CA ALA A 425 -16.38 -13.60 -10.18
C ALA A 425 -16.12 -14.20 -11.57
N PRO A 426 -17.15 -14.80 -12.22
CA PRO A 426 -17.02 -15.33 -13.56
C PRO A 426 -16.57 -14.28 -14.57
N GLU A 427 -15.78 -14.71 -15.54
CA GLU A 427 -15.39 -13.88 -16.68
C GLU A 427 -16.64 -13.34 -17.39
N GLY A 428 -16.64 -12.07 -17.77
CA GLY A 428 -17.81 -11.40 -18.37
C GLY A 428 -18.81 -10.83 -17.37
N SER A 429 -18.73 -11.17 -16.07
CA SER A 429 -19.60 -10.56 -15.05
C SER A 429 -19.22 -9.09 -14.79
N PRO A 430 -20.16 -8.25 -14.29
CA PRO A 430 -19.87 -6.86 -13.94
C PRO A 430 -18.68 -6.69 -12.98
N THR A 431 -18.56 -7.57 -11.99
CA THR A 431 -17.44 -7.60 -11.03
C THR A 431 -16.12 -7.82 -11.75
N TYR A 432 -16.03 -8.88 -12.55
CA TYR A 432 -14.82 -9.20 -13.31
C TYR A 432 -14.42 -8.07 -14.26
N GLN A 433 -15.37 -7.53 -15.02
CA GLN A 433 -15.13 -6.45 -15.98
C GLN A 433 -14.64 -5.17 -15.27
N SER A 434 -15.24 -4.83 -14.12
CA SER A 434 -14.80 -3.69 -13.32
C SER A 434 -13.36 -3.88 -12.82
N MET A 435 -13.04 -5.03 -12.25
CA MET A 435 -11.70 -5.31 -11.74
C MET A 435 -10.65 -5.30 -12.86
N LYS A 436 -10.96 -5.91 -14.01
CA LYS A 436 -10.08 -5.86 -15.20
C LYS A 436 -9.88 -4.44 -15.68
N TYR A 437 -10.94 -3.63 -15.79
CA TYR A 437 -10.87 -2.22 -16.18
C TYR A 437 -9.93 -1.43 -15.26
N TYR A 438 -10.01 -1.58 -13.94
CA TYR A 438 -9.13 -0.85 -13.01
C TYR A 438 -7.68 -1.34 -13.07
N THR A 439 -7.46 -2.62 -13.37
CA THR A 439 -6.11 -3.11 -13.67
C THR A 439 -5.56 -2.44 -14.93
N GLU A 440 -6.32 -2.46 -16.02
CA GLU A 440 -5.93 -1.83 -17.30
C GLU A 440 -5.70 -0.31 -17.14
N LEU A 441 -6.58 0.38 -16.42
CA LEU A 441 -6.45 1.80 -16.12
C LEU A 441 -5.15 2.11 -15.33
N ARG A 442 -4.79 1.27 -14.36
CA ARG A 442 -3.53 1.39 -13.63
C ARG A 442 -2.33 1.41 -14.56
N TYR A 443 -2.32 0.52 -15.57
CA TYR A 443 -1.24 0.44 -16.55
C TYR A 443 -1.30 1.57 -17.58
N GLN A 444 -2.47 2.04 -17.96
CA GLN A 444 -2.59 3.25 -18.79
C GLN A 444 -2.05 4.49 -18.06
N LEU A 445 -2.27 4.59 -16.75
CA LEU A 445 -1.78 5.68 -15.91
C LEU A 445 -0.29 5.53 -15.53
N MET A 446 0.42 4.50 -15.98
CA MET A 446 1.81 4.25 -15.56
C MET A 446 2.75 5.42 -15.82
N PRO A 447 2.68 6.17 -16.95
CA PRO A 447 3.50 7.36 -17.14
C PRO A 447 3.27 8.44 -16.08
N TYR A 448 2.02 8.63 -15.65
CA TYR A 448 1.65 9.54 -14.56
C TYR A 448 2.16 9.01 -13.21
N ILE A 449 1.85 7.76 -12.88
CA ILE A 449 2.18 7.14 -11.58
C ILE A 449 3.69 7.06 -11.36
N TYR A 450 4.45 6.67 -12.38
CA TYR A 450 5.90 6.56 -12.27
C TYR A 450 6.58 7.93 -12.14
N SER A 451 6.02 8.96 -12.78
CA SER A 451 6.45 10.35 -12.56
C SER A 451 6.17 10.82 -11.12
N LEU A 452 5.06 10.38 -10.50
CA LEU A 452 4.83 10.64 -9.07
C LEU A 452 5.83 9.90 -8.17
N ALA A 453 6.20 8.65 -8.53
CA ALA A 453 7.21 7.90 -7.80
C ALA A 453 8.58 8.60 -7.83
N SER A 454 8.98 9.21 -8.96
CA SER A 454 10.21 10.01 -9.02
C SER A 454 10.14 11.26 -8.14
N LYS A 455 8.97 11.92 -8.06
CA LYS A 455 8.76 13.07 -7.19
C LYS A 455 8.93 12.76 -5.71
N THR A 456 8.67 11.51 -5.27
CA THR A 456 8.91 11.12 -3.87
C THR A 456 10.38 11.20 -3.49
N HIS A 457 11.27 10.96 -4.45
CA HIS A 457 12.72 11.04 -4.26
C HIS A 457 13.27 12.46 -4.47
N PHE A 458 12.93 13.09 -5.59
CA PHE A 458 13.52 14.38 -5.97
C PHE A 458 12.89 15.57 -5.26
N GLU A 459 11.58 15.48 -4.94
CA GLU A 459 10.79 16.61 -4.40
C GLU A 459 10.16 16.30 -3.04
N ASP A 460 10.46 15.14 -2.44
CA ASP A 460 9.86 14.66 -1.17
C ASP A 460 8.32 14.56 -1.22
N TYR A 461 7.77 14.35 -2.42
CA TYR A 461 6.34 14.37 -2.69
C TYR A 461 5.61 13.17 -2.04
N THR A 462 4.32 13.34 -1.78
CA THR A 462 3.41 12.31 -1.27
C THR A 462 2.39 11.94 -2.35
N ILE A 463 2.32 10.66 -2.74
CA ILE A 463 1.44 10.20 -3.84
C ILE A 463 -0.04 10.17 -3.43
N MET A 464 -0.34 9.53 -2.30
CA MET A 464 -1.68 9.46 -1.70
C MET A 464 -1.80 10.56 -0.66
N ARG A 465 -2.62 11.58 -0.93
CA ARG A 465 -2.64 12.84 -0.20
C ARG A 465 -3.97 13.08 0.49
N ALA A 466 -3.95 13.36 1.78
CA ALA A 466 -5.14 13.84 2.48
C ALA A 466 -5.61 15.17 1.86
N MET A 467 -6.93 15.41 1.81
CA MET A 467 -7.49 16.63 1.22
C MET A 467 -6.89 17.90 1.84
N VAL A 468 -6.62 17.88 3.15
CA VAL A 468 -6.01 19.00 3.89
C VAL A 468 -4.59 19.35 3.41
N MET A 469 -3.85 18.44 2.80
CA MET A 469 -2.49 18.74 2.28
C MET A 469 -2.53 19.71 1.11
N ASP A 470 -3.55 19.62 0.25
CA ASP A 470 -3.70 20.46 -0.93
C ASP A 470 -4.66 21.66 -0.70
N TYR A 471 -5.48 21.59 0.36
CA TYR A 471 -6.53 22.57 0.66
C TYR A 471 -6.50 23.00 2.14
N SER A 472 -5.31 23.27 2.68
CA SER A 472 -5.07 23.58 4.11
C SER A 472 -5.81 24.83 4.62
N ASN A 473 -6.26 25.72 3.74
CA ASN A 473 -7.06 26.91 4.09
C ASN A 473 -8.57 26.63 4.07
N ASP A 474 -9.00 25.42 3.75
CA ASP A 474 -10.41 25.02 3.73
C ASP A 474 -10.68 24.05 4.88
N GLU A 475 -11.20 24.59 6.00
CA GLU A 475 -11.48 23.82 7.23
C GLU A 475 -12.37 22.59 7.00
N LYS A 476 -13.20 22.59 5.94
CA LYS A 476 -14.04 21.44 5.59
C LYS A 476 -13.24 20.23 5.14
N THR A 477 -11.95 20.39 4.82
CA THR A 477 -11.07 19.30 4.39
C THR A 477 -10.35 18.61 5.54
N TYR A 478 -10.39 19.17 6.76
CA TYR A 478 -9.57 18.69 7.88
C TYR A 478 -9.94 17.29 8.36
N ASP A 479 -11.23 16.99 8.41
CA ASP A 479 -11.75 15.73 8.91
C ASP A 479 -12.24 14.77 7.80
N ILE A 480 -11.88 15.04 6.54
CA ILE A 480 -12.24 14.15 5.43
C ILE A 480 -11.41 12.85 5.48
N ASP A 481 -12.08 11.75 5.78
CA ASP A 481 -11.47 10.43 5.99
C ASP A 481 -11.85 9.40 4.90
N ASP A 482 -12.59 9.80 3.85
CA ASP A 482 -13.17 8.89 2.87
C ASP A 482 -13.00 9.32 1.41
N GLN A 483 -12.22 10.36 1.14
CA GLN A 483 -11.76 10.79 -0.17
C GLN A 483 -10.37 11.42 -0.08
N PHE A 484 -9.60 11.39 -1.16
CA PHE A 484 -8.22 11.84 -1.16
C PHE A 484 -7.73 12.22 -2.56
N MET A 485 -6.62 12.98 -2.62
CA MET A 485 -5.92 13.23 -3.88
C MET A 485 -4.91 12.12 -4.16
N PHE A 486 -4.89 11.63 -5.40
CA PHE A 486 -3.86 10.74 -5.94
C PHE A 486 -2.98 11.53 -6.91
N GLY A 487 -1.84 11.97 -6.42
CA GLY A 487 -1.02 12.98 -7.08
C GLY A 487 -1.76 14.33 -7.19
N PRO A 488 -1.31 15.23 -8.08
CA PRO A 488 -1.89 16.57 -8.20
C PRO A 488 -3.24 16.59 -8.96
N ALA A 489 -3.58 15.53 -9.69
CA ALA A 489 -4.70 15.55 -10.63
C ALA A 489 -5.98 14.91 -10.10
N PHE A 490 -5.92 13.72 -9.53
CA PHE A 490 -7.10 12.90 -9.26
C PHE A 490 -7.60 13.04 -7.84
N MET A 491 -8.92 13.22 -7.68
CA MET A 491 -9.62 13.01 -6.42
C MET A 491 -10.34 11.67 -6.47
N ALA A 492 -9.85 10.71 -5.70
CA ALA A 492 -10.44 9.38 -5.57
C ALA A 492 -11.44 9.34 -4.42
N CYS A 493 -12.61 8.79 -4.67
CA CYS A 493 -13.72 8.77 -3.73
C CYS A 493 -14.25 7.32 -3.53
N PRO A 494 -13.57 6.46 -2.74
CA PRO A 494 -13.95 5.07 -2.55
C PRO A 494 -15.38 4.89 -2.04
N VAL A 495 -16.06 3.86 -2.50
CA VAL A 495 -17.42 3.49 -2.05
C VAL A 495 -17.29 2.38 -1.01
N HIS A 496 -17.58 2.69 0.24
CA HIS A 496 -17.33 1.82 1.39
C HIS A 496 -18.62 1.36 2.11
N LYS A 497 -19.73 1.26 1.37
CA LYS A 497 -21.01 0.74 1.90
C LYS A 497 -21.63 -0.23 0.89
N TYR A 498 -22.10 -1.38 1.41
CA TYR A 498 -22.79 -2.36 0.59
C TYR A 498 -24.03 -1.77 -0.09
N LYS A 499 -24.20 -2.11 -1.36
CA LYS A 499 -25.30 -1.63 -2.22
C LYS A 499 -25.40 -0.12 -2.41
N ALA A 500 -24.41 0.66 -1.98
CA ALA A 500 -24.39 2.08 -2.30
C ALA A 500 -24.21 2.28 -3.82
N ARG A 501 -25.03 3.19 -4.40
CA ARG A 501 -24.97 3.59 -5.81
C ARG A 501 -24.84 5.11 -5.96
N GLU A 502 -24.71 5.77 -4.85
CA GLU A 502 -24.38 7.19 -4.71
C GLU A 502 -23.58 7.40 -3.45
N ARG A 503 -22.81 8.48 -3.37
CA ARG A 503 -22.11 8.92 -2.16
C ARG A 503 -21.94 10.41 -2.14
N LYS A 504 -21.85 10.97 -0.93
CA LYS A 504 -21.51 12.37 -0.73
C LYS A 504 -20.02 12.61 -0.98
N VAL A 505 -19.69 13.62 -1.78
CA VAL A 505 -18.32 14.07 -2.07
C VAL A 505 -18.23 15.56 -1.80
N TYR A 506 -17.20 15.99 -1.08
CA TYR A 506 -16.85 17.38 -0.95
C TYR A 506 -15.88 17.79 -2.06
N PHE A 507 -16.26 18.79 -2.84
CA PHE A 507 -15.42 19.40 -3.86
C PHE A 507 -14.86 20.71 -3.31
N PRO A 508 -13.55 20.84 -3.03
CA PRO A 508 -12.93 22.12 -2.74
C PRO A 508 -13.16 23.14 -3.85
N SER A 509 -13.00 24.42 -3.54
CA SER A 509 -13.21 25.51 -4.50
C SER A 509 -12.39 25.32 -5.78
N GLY A 510 -12.95 25.68 -6.93
CA GLY A 510 -12.37 25.51 -8.26
C GLY A 510 -13.24 24.64 -9.15
N VAL A 511 -12.72 24.32 -10.32
CA VAL A 511 -13.40 23.49 -11.32
C VAL A 511 -12.88 22.07 -11.26
N TRP A 512 -13.79 21.12 -11.34
CA TRP A 512 -13.53 19.67 -11.35
C TRP A 512 -14.19 19.03 -12.55
N TYR A 513 -13.66 17.90 -12.97
CA TYR A 513 -14.21 17.10 -14.07
C TYR A 513 -14.43 15.67 -13.60
N ASP A 514 -15.60 15.11 -13.88
CA ASP A 514 -15.79 13.68 -13.78
C ASP A 514 -14.86 12.98 -14.77
N PHE A 515 -14.04 12.08 -14.28
CA PHE A 515 -12.99 11.42 -15.10
C PHE A 515 -13.57 10.62 -16.27
N TYR A 516 -14.72 9.98 -16.07
CA TYR A 516 -15.29 9.08 -17.06
C TYR A 516 -16.08 9.79 -18.16
N SER A 517 -16.80 10.82 -17.79
CA SER A 517 -17.69 11.56 -18.70
C SER A 517 -17.14 12.90 -19.18
N GLY A 518 -16.10 13.42 -18.52
CA GLY A 518 -15.60 14.76 -18.76
C GLY A 518 -16.54 15.89 -18.31
N LYS A 519 -17.63 15.56 -17.61
CA LYS A 519 -18.60 16.55 -17.11
C LYS A 519 -17.95 17.47 -16.09
N CYS A 520 -18.12 18.77 -16.30
CA CYS A 520 -17.62 19.81 -15.41
C CYS A 520 -18.48 19.94 -14.14
N ILE A 521 -17.83 20.17 -13.01
CA ILE A 521 -18.42 20.35 -11.67
C ILE A 521 -17.80 21.59 -11.03
N GLN A 522 -18.63 22.50 -10.52
CA GLN A 522 -18.19 23.64 -9.73
C GLN A 522 -17.98 23.20 -8.26
N GLY A 523 -16.80 23.47 -7.74
CA GLY A 523 -16.45 23.17 -6.35
C GLY A 523 -16.93 24.23 -5.35
N GLY A 524 -16.47 24.10 -4.10
CA GLY A 524 -16.86 24.90 -2.93
C GLY A 524 -18.03 24.29 -2.15
N THR A 525 -18.48 23.08 -2.51
CA THR A 525 -19.66 22.44 -1.93
C THR A 525 -19.55 20.94 -1.86
N ALA A 526 -20.35 20.33 -0.98
CA ALA A 526 -20.58 18.90 -0.98
C ALA A 526 -21.84 18.58 -1.79
N MET A 527 -21.80 17.49 -2.55
CA MET A 527 -22.94 16.98 -3.31
C MET A 527 -22.95 15.47 -3.35
N ASP A 528 -24.11 14.88 -3.56
CA ASP A 528 -24.25 13.47 -3.84
C ASP A 528 -23.91 13.20 -5.30
N VAL A 529 -23.08 12.19 -5.55
CA VAL A 529 -22.63 11.79 -6.87
C VAL A 529 -22.95 10.33 -7.13
N ASP A 530 -23.23 10.01 -8.39
CA ASP A 530 -23.46 8.62 -8.80
C ASP A 530 -22.23 7.76 -8.52
N ALA A 531 -22.47 6.58 -7.96
CA ALA A 531 -21.45 5.55 -7.68
C ALA A 531 -21.89 4.19 -8.24
N PRO A 532 -21.97 4.06 -9.57
CA PRO A 532 -22.41 2.79 -10.19
C PRO A 532 -21.51 1.64 -9.76
N TYR A 533 -22.02 0.42 -9.82
CA TYR A 533 -21.30 -0.76 -9.35
C TYR A 533 -19.91 -0.92 -9.96
N GLU A 534 -19.79 -0.61 -11.23
CA GLU A 534 -18.57 -0.80 -12.03
C GLU A 534 -17.56 0.35 -11.91
N ARG A 535 -17.95 1.46 -11.25
CA ARG A 535 -17.11 2.66 -11.20
C ARG A 535 -17.07 3.26 -9.79
N MET A 536 -15.87 3.60 -9.33
CA MET A 536 -15.64 4.47 -8.19
C MET A 536 -15.74 5.93 -8.68
N PRO A 537 -16.45 6.82 -8.00
CA PRO A 537 -16.40 8.24 -8.32
C PRO A 537 -14.95 8.74 -8.31
N LEU A 538 -14.54 9.30 -9.44
CA LEU A 538 -13.18 9.75 -9.70
C LEU A 538 -13.24 11.08 -10.43
N PHE A 539 -12.58 12.10 -9.89
CA PHE A 539 -12.61 13.44 -10.43
C PHE A 539 -11.23 13.98 -10.70
N VAL A 540 -11.13 14.89 -11.66
CA VAL A 540 -9.87 15.53 -12.03
C VAL A 540 -9.99 17.03 -11.82
N ARG A 541 -9.00 17.62 -11.17
CA ARG A 541 -8.94 19.07 -10.92
C ARG A 541 -8.61 19.81 -12.21
N ALA A 542 -9.23 20.96 -12.43
CA ALA A 542 -8.85 21.89 -13.52
C ALA A 542 -7.36 22.29 -13.43
N GLY A 543 -6.72 22.49 -14.55
CA GLY A 543 -5.28 22.70 -14.69
C GLY A 543 -4.47 21.41 -14.71
N SER A 544 -5.09 20.26 -14.45
CA SER A 544 -4.35 18.98 -14.46
C SER A 544 -3.90 18.57 -15.85
N ILE A 545 -2.69 18.01 -15.91
CA ILE A 545 -2.07 17.43 -17.10
C ILE A 545 -1.79 15.97 -16.76
N VAL A 546 -2.44 15.04 -17.47
CA VAL A 546 -2.39 13.60 -17.16
C VAL A 546 -1.85 12.84 -18.38
N PRO A 547 -0.56 12.43 -18.38
CA PRO A 547 -0.04 11.55 -19.40
C PRO A 547 -0.49 10.11 -19.17
N THR A 548 -0.98 9.47 -20.23
CA THR A 548 -1.38 8.06 -20.26
C THR A 548 -0.75 7.34 -21.44
N GLY A 549 -0.46 6.05 -21.24
CA GLY A 549 -0.01 5.15 -22.30
C GLY A 549 -1.10 4.18 -22.78
N LYS A 550 -0.77 3.31 -23.72
CA LYS A 550 -1.60 2.16 -24.07
C LYS A 550 -1.72 1.18 -22.90
N VAL A 551 -2.73 0.31 -22.91
CA VAL A 551 -2.77 -0.87 -22.02
C VAL A 551 -1.61 -1.80 -22.38
N ILE A 552 -0.84 -2.20 -21.38
CA ILE A 552 0.28 -3.14 -21.48
C ILE A 552 0.05 -4.28 -20.50
N GLN A 553 0.65 -5.46 -20.75
CA GLN A 553 0.48 -6.63 -19.87
C GLN A 553 1.48 -6.66 -18.71
N SER A 554 2.60 -5.95 -18.86
CA SER A 554 3.58 -5.69 -17.80
C SER A 554 4.31 -4.37 -18.06
N THR A 555 4.92 -3.80 -17.04
CA THR A 555 5.71 -2.56 -17.14
C THR A 555 7.02 -2.73 -17.91
N LYS A 556 7.38 -3.96 -18.29
CA LYS A 556 8.49 -4.25 -19.22
C LYS A 556 8.16 -3.84 -20.64
N GLU A 557 6.86 -3.83 -21.01
CA GLU A 557 6.45 -3.34 -22.33
C GLU A 557 6.60 -1.82 -22.42
N GLU A 558 7.09 -1.37 -23.57
CA GLU A 558 7.27 0.04 -23.87
C GLU A 558 5.93 0.73 -24.15
N GLN A 559 5.70 1.87 -23.49
CA GLN A 559 4.61 2.80 -23.82
C GLN A 559 5.19 4.00 -24.57
N LYS A 560 5.53 3.78 -25.84
CA LYS A 560 6.19 4.78 -26.69
C LYS A 560 5.33 6.02 -26.86
N ASP A 561 4.11 5.84 -27.36
CA ASP A 561 3.19 6.94 -27.66
C ASP A 561 2.30 7.24 -26.46
N LEU A 562 2.00 8.52 -26.24
CA LEU A 562 1.26 9.02 -25.09
C LEU A 562 0.03 9.80 -25.51
N THR A 563 -1.03 9.70 -24.70
CA THR A 563 -2.10 10.68 -24.67
C THR A 563 -1.92 11.57 -23.44
N VAL A 564 -1.84 12.89 -23.65
CA VAL A 564 -1.72 13.88 -22.58
C VAL A 564 -3.04 14.61 -22.48
N SER A 565 -3.85 14.25 -21.49
CA SER A 565 -5.13 14.89 -21.21
C SER A 565 -4.92 16.16 -20.38
N VAL A 566 -5.46 17.27 -20.85
CA VAL A 566 -5.42 18.59 -20.19
C VAL A 566 -6.84 18.99 -19.82
N TYR A 567 -7.06 19.37 -18.57
CA TYR A 567 -8.36 19.75 -18.04
C TYR A 567 -8.41 21.27 -17.84
N ALA A 568 -9.18 21.95 -18.67
CA ALA A 568 -9.26 23.42 -18.69
C ALA A 568 -9.84 24.04 -17.42
N GLY A 569 -9.69 25.36 -17.27
CA GLY A 569 -10.26 26.14 -16.16
C GLY A 569 -9.22 26.61 -15.13
N ALA A 570 -7.96 26.26 -15.30
CA ALA A 570 -6.82 26.80 -14.57
C ALA A 570 -5.52 26.52 -15.33
N ASP A 571 -4.49 27.32 -15.08
CA ASP A 571 -3.13 27.01 -15.51
C ASP A 571 -2.62 25.76 -14.80
N GLY A 572 -1.68 25.04 -15.43
CA GLY A 572 -1.14 23.83 -14.85
C GLY A 572 0.22 23.44 -15.38
N SER A 573 0.87 22.55 -14.62
CA SER A 573 2.16 21.98 -15.03
C SER A 573 2.26 20.54 -14.56
N PHE A 574 3.04 19.76 -15.31
CA PHE A 574 3.41 18.38 -14.96
C PHE A 574 4.76 18.05 -15.60
N THR A 575 5.61 17.32 -14.89
CA THR A 575 6.88 16.83 -15.45
C THR A 575 6.81 15.32 -15.59
N LEU A 576 6.88 14.85 -16.83
CA LEU A 576 7.04 13.43 -17.13
C LEU A 576 8.47 13.02 -16.80
N TYR A 577 8.62 11.95 -16.05
CA TYR A 577 9.91 11.34 -15.71
C TYR A 577 10.04 9.97 -16.36
N GLU A 578 11.23 9.70 -16.88
CA GLU A 578 11.55 8.40 -17.50
C GLU A 578 12.98 8.00 -17.18
N ASP A 579 13.17 6.71 -16.88
CA ASP A 579 14.46 6.02 -16.75
C ASP A 579 14.31 4.56 -17.20
N ASN A 580 15.30 3.70 -16.93
CA ASN A 580 15.19 2.29 -17.30
C ASN A 580 14.22 1.47 -16.43
N GLY A 581 13.72 2.04 -15.34
CA GLY A 581 12.70 1.46 -14.47
C GLY A 581 13.16 0.40 -13.48
N VAL A 582 14.41 -0.04 -13.52
CA VAL A 582 14.89 -1.20 -12.74
C VAL A 582 16.19 -0.97 -11.98
N THR A 583 17.04 -0.03 -12.42
CA THR A 583 18.35 0.21 -11.80
C THR A 583 18.41 1.51 -11.03
N TYR A 584 19.43 1.63 -10.15
CA TYR A 584 19.79 2.88 -9.47
C TYR A 584 20.56 3.89 -10.34
N ASP A 585 20.57 3.72 -11.65
CA ASP A 585 21.26 4.63 -12.56
C ASP A 585 20.74 6.08 -12.50
N TYR A 586 19.51 6.29 -12.00
CA TYR A 586 19.00 7.62 -11.71
C TYR A 586 19.84 8.38 -10.66
N GLU A 587 20.49 7.68 -9.73
CA GLU A 587 21.42 8.27 -8.75
C GLU A 587 22.67 8.86 -9.45
N LYS A 588 23.00 8.36 -10.65
CA LYS A 588 24.09 8.80 -11.52
C LYS A 588 23.65 9.85 -12.56
N GLY A 589 22.37 10.27 -12.52
CA GLY A 589 21.78 11.22 -13.46
C GLY A 589 21.29 10.59 -14.77
N ASN A 590 21.23 9.26 -14.87
CA ASN A 590 20.72 8.55 -16.05
C ASN A 590 19.19 8.45 -16.02
N TYR A 591 18.52 9.54 -16.30
CA TYR A 591 17.08 9.68 -16.48
C TYR A 591 16.77 10.85 -17.40
N ALA A 592 15.53 10.96 -17.82
CA ALA A 592 15.06 12.10 -18.62
C ALA A 592 13.78 12.67 -18.04
N THR A 593 13.61 13.98 -18.21
CA THR A 593 12.37 14.69 -17.87
C THR A 593 11.85 15.48 -19.06
N ILE A 594 10.51 15.59 -19.14
CA ILE A 594 9.82 16.39 -20.15
C ILE A 594 8.76 17.24 -19.41
N PRO A 595 8.97 18.57 -19.29
CA PRO A 595 8.00 19.43 -18.66
C PRO A 595 6.82 19.75 -19.61
N PHE A 596 5.62 19.72 -19.06
CA PHE A 596 4.38 20.18 -19.69
C PHE A 596 3.88 21.41 -18.93
N VAL A 597 3.53 22.47 -19.63
CA VAL A 597 2.95 23.69 -19.04
C VAL A 597 1.72 24.11 -19.84
N TYR A 598 0.59 24.21 -19.19
CA TYR A 598 -0.67 24.64 -19.80
C TYR A 598 -1.03 26.06 -19.37
N ASP A 599 -1.30 26.90 -20.36
CA ASP A 599 -1.86 28.25 -20.21
C ASP A 599 -3.34 28.22 -20.58
N ASP A 600 -4.21 28.35 -19.57
CA ASP A 600 -5.66 28.23 -19.77
C ASP A 600 -6.24 29.41 -20.56
N ALA A 601 -5.73 30.64 -20.35
CA ALA A 601 -6.20 31.79 -21.04
C ALA A 601 -5.95 31.77 -22.54
N ARG A 602 -4.81 31.16 -22.94
CA ARG A 602 -4.42 30.96 -24.34
C ARG A 602 -4.85 29.64 -24.93
N ARG A 603 -5.29 28.72 -24.11
CA ARG A 603 -5.59 27.34 -24.51
C ARG A 603 -4.40 26.68 -25.21
N THR A 604 -3.20 26.84 -24.65
CA THR A 604 -1.97 26.30 -25.22
C THR A 604 -1.28 25.37 -24.23
N LEU A 605 -0.77 24.23 -24.75
CA LEU A 605 0.12 23.37 -24.01
C LEU A 605 1.55 23.52 -24.56
N THR A 606 2.47 23.97 -23.73
CA THR A 606 3.89 23.93 -24.02
C THR A 606 4.46 22.60 -23.55
N ILE A 607 5.04 21.85 -24.48
CA ILE A 607 5.87 20.67 -24.19
C ILE A 607 7.30 21.16 -24.26
N GLY A 608 8.01 21.17 -23.12
CA GLY A 608 9.36 21.70 -23.02
C GLY A 608 10.42 20.83 -23.67
N ALA A 609 11.67 21.26 -23.62
CA ALA A 609 12.79 20.42 -24.04
C ALA A 609 12.88 19.19 -23.13
N ARG A 610 13.27 18.06 -23.72
CA ARG A 610 13.68 16.91 -22.90
C ARG A 610 15.03 17.22 -22.28
N GLU A 611 15.14 17.02 -20.98
CA GLU A 611 16.36 17.16 -20.21
C GLU A 611 16.84 15.79 -19.75
N GLY A 612 18.15 15.52 -19.86
CA GLY A 612 18.75 14.24 -19.48
C GLY A 612 18.74 13.19 -20.60
N ASP A 613 19.36 12.07 -20.32
CA ASP A 613 19.49 10.89 -21.20
C ASP A 613 19.68 9.63 -20.35
N TYR A 614 19.29 8.47 -20.89
CA TYR A 614 19.53 7.16 -20.28
C TYR A 614 19.56 6.07 -21.35
N PRO A 615 20.24 4.93 -21.12
CA PRO A 615 20.26 3.81 -22.06
C PRO A 615 18.86 3.27 -22.33
N GLY A 616 18.49 3.16 -23.63
CA GLY A 616 17.16 2.70 -24.05
C GLY A 616 16.08 3.79 -24.10
N MET A 617 16.44 5.07 -23.92
CA MET A 617 15.49 6.18 -23.94
C MET A 617 14.71 6.27 -25.26
N ILE A 618 13.40 6.49 -25.16
CA ILE A 618 12.51 6.78 -26.31
C ILE A 618 12.84 8.17 -26.83
N ARG A 619 13.52 8.24 -27.97
CA ARG A 619 13.99 9.52 -28.54
C ARG A 619 12.92 10.24 -29.37
N GLU A 620 11.99 9.50 -29.95
CA GLU A 620 10.90 10.03 -30.77
C GLU A 620 9.59 9.32 -30.44
N ARG A 621 8.51 10.09 -30.27
CA ARG A 621 7.15 9.56 -29.99
C ARG A 621 6.06 10.43 -30.57
N GLN A 622 4.87 9.85 -30.76
CA GLN A 622 3.64 10.61 -30.98
C GLN A 622 3.05 10.99 -29.61
N ILE A 623 2.66 12.25 -29.49
CA ILE A 623 1.92 12.74 -28.34
C ILE A 623 0.57 13.25 -28.83
N THR A 624 -0.51 12.64 -28.39
CA THR A 624 -1.87 13.13 -28.59
C THR A 624 -2.26 13.99 -27.41
N VAL A 625 -2.33 15.30 -27.60
CA VAL A 625 -2.81 16.22 -26.60
C VAL A 625 -4.33 16.29 -26.70
N ARG A 626 -5.02 16.04 -25.60
CA ARG A 626 -6.48 16.08 -25.48
C ARG A 626 -6.90 17.18 -24.51
N LEU A 627 -7.54 18.24 -25.03
CA LEU A 627 -8.09 19.30 -24.18
C LEU A 627 -9.55 19.02 -23.85
N ILE A 628 -9.84 18.84 -22.56
CA ILE A 628 -11.17 18.63 -22.01
C ILE A 628 -11.66 19.97 -21.43
N THR A 629 -12.84 20.42 -21.86
CA THR A 629 -13.43 21.69 -21.43
C THR A 629 -14.89 21.50 -21.06
N PRO A 630 -15.53 22.43 -20.33
CA PRO A 630 -16.97 22.34 -20.02
C PRO A 630 -17.85 22.23 -21.29
N GLU A 631 -17.42 22.88 -22.38
CA GLU A 631 -18.16 22.88 -23.66
C GLU A 631 -17.87 21.64 -24.49
N ASN A 632 -16.73 20.98 -24.25
CA ASN A 632 -16.33 19.75 -24.94
C ASN A 632 -15.78 18.71 -23.96
N PRO A 633 -16.64 17.99 -23.23
CA PRO A 633 -16.24 17.01 -22.23
C PRO A 633 -15.56 15.76 -22.84
N SER A 634 -15.79 15.47 -24.11
CA SER A 634 -15.10 14.37 -24.83
C SER A 634 -13.66 14.72 -25.20
N GLY A 635 -13.31 15.99 -25.13
CA GLY A 635 -12.00 16.52 -25.48
C GLY A 635 -11.83 16.77 -26.99
N LYS A 636 -10.83 17.60 -27.30
CA LYS A 636 -10.33 17.85 -28.65
C LYS A 636 -8.90 17.36 -28.74
N ASP A 637 -8.62 16.49 -29.70
CA ASP A 637 -7.31 15.87 -29.89
C ASP A 637 -6.47 16.62 -30.92
N VAL A 638 -5.19 16.81 -30.59
CA VAL A 638 -4.15 17.26 -31.51
C VAL A 638 -2.96 16.34 -31.34
N THR A 639 -2.57 15.63 -32.42
CA THR A 639 -1.41 14.72 -32.38
C THR A 639 -0.19 15.38 -32.99
N ILE A 640 0.93 15.28 -32.31
CA ILE A 640 2.23 15.85 -32.72
C ILE A 640 3.33 14.80 -32.61
N SER A 641 4.40 14.97 -33.39
CA SER A 641 5.65 14.21 -33.25
C SER A 641 6.59 14.99 -32.33
N TYR A 642 7.06 14.35 -31.28
CA TYR A 642 7.98 14.95 -30.31
C TYR A 642 9.34 14.24 -30.35
N GLN A 643 10.40 15.05 -30.55
CA GLN A 643 11.79 14.59 -30.70
C GLN A 643 12.73 15.25 -29.67
N GLY A 644 12.19 15.68 -28.52
CA GLY A 644 12.98 16.28 -27.45
C GLY A 644 13.16 17.78 -27.54
N LYS A 645 12.63 18.43 -28.57
CA LYS A 645 12.67 19.91 -28.73
C LYS A 645 11.38 20.53 -28.23
N PRO A 646 11.42 21.78 -27.69
CA PRO A 646 10.22 22.48 -27.24
C PRO A 646 9.21 22.64 -28.37
N LEU A 647 7.93 22.44 -28.02
CA LEU A 647 6.80 22.62 -28.93
C LEU A 647 5.66 23.33 -28.18
N VAL A 648 4.90 24.16 -28.92
CA VAL A 648 3.64 24.75 -28.40
C VAL A 648 2.49 24.13 -29.19
N VAL A 649 1.53 23.57 -28.49
CA VAL A 649 0.34 22.96 -29.07
C VAL A 649 -0.84 23.88 -28.82
N GLU A 650 -1.39 24.48 -29.87
CA GLU A 650 -2.59 25.33 -29.80
C GLU A 650 -3.85 24.45 -29.83
N MET A 651 -4.68 24.54 -28.79
CA MET A 651 -5.87 23.70 -28.62
C MET A 651 -7.17 24.39 -29.05
N GLY A 652 -7.10 25.64 -29.53
CA GLY A 652 -8.24 26.47 -29.97
C GLY A 652 -8.37 27.73 -29.15
N HIS A 653 -9.28 28.61 -29.55
CA HIS A 653 -9.50 29.88 -28.81
C HIS A 653 -10.34 29.65 -27.56
N ALA A 654 -10.01 30.33 -26.46
CA ALA A 654 -10.89 30.44 -25.31
C ALA A 654 -12.23 31.09 -25.77
N PRO A 655 -13.40 30.71 -25.20
CA PRO A 655 -14.64 31.45 -25.45
C PRO A 655 -14.42 32.91 -25.09
N SER A 656 -14.79 33.82 -26.01
CA SER A 656 -14.79 35.25 -25.71
C SER A 656 -15.68 35.47 -24.49
N GLN A 657 -15.12 36.01 -23.40
CA GLN A 657 -15.93 36.42 -22.26
C GLN A 657 -17.02 37.37 -22.78
N PRO A 658 -18.30 37.17 -22.46
CA PRO A 658 -19.29 38.20 -22.71
C PRO A 658 -18.90 39.46 -21.90
N LEU A 659 -18.80 40.57 -22.59
CA LEU A 659 -18.53 41.90 -22.01
C LEU A 659 -19.57 42.28 -20.95
#